data_5a2c532521d3b96064e2c89ffdb0aa22
#
_entry.id   5a2c532521d3b96064e2c89ffdb0aa22
#
_cell.length_a   1.000
_cell.length_b   1.000
_cell.length_c   1.000
_cell.angle_alpha   90.00
_cell.angle_beta   90.00
_cell.angle_gamma   90.00
#
_symmetry.space_group_name_H-M   'P 1'
#
loop_
_entity.id
_entity.type
_entity.pdbx_description
1 polymer ?
#
loop_
_entity_poly.entity_id
_entity_poly.type
_entity_poly.pdbx_seq_one_letter_code
_entity_poly.pdbx_strand_id
1 'polypeptide(L)'
;MKDIWSAWTPLEAKIDRHSAEISVWNRVYRFEDSLFPTSIRIGGCDFLSRPIEFVGRYNGKTERTLKGCTLFELESTDEKTEFQLSAQMGNTVVNGMIGVEFDGLIDMRFSVIPFWSFSRDNLAKPQLDQLYIDIPVKKEYARLYHYWPNDVTSIIPSQTVVNADALPEGGLRMPFKPYVWLGDEFKGLGVSIESDENLEYENAQTEWIPGEDEFVLRIHLLDRMPAAWQGRRDQWVSALNPIDYRIGIMATPCKPVSEELKTSWRAFHVFGNLYAANSDGSVVDCPYINEIDGGLDYLAEKGVKWIIFHESSSRAQDWGLAENPERFRAMIHDCHAHGIKTMMYFGYEMSTLCPSWYDHAPDYLINTPDGHYTGGWQRLPHQRAFMVCYRGGYGDELIRRVEYVMDHYGIDGIYTDGTYVPWECANARHGCGYTDRNGARHTTFPIFAVRKLVKRLYETVHSRGGLIDTHQSTCCIMPTLSFCDTYYDGENIQGSLIKALGSDSGITSFMSLPAFRTEYMGKNLGLVDQFISYANPALGWSIEKTCALTLIHDVLPRPRQAGEMTFESLKTDLDYMSKIWKACAEFETASSVWLPYWQKNDLANVTTEETYMSVYQGKRTLGVLSNLGSRPREVEIQTPAAAMRDVFSGATYRAENGVVRFTAESCVPYLLEIL
;
A
#
# COMPACT_ATOMS: atom_id res chain seq x y z
N MET A 1 12.10 -6.43 21.93
CA MET A 1 12.00 -6.10 20.48
C MET A 1 13.34 -5.50 20.03
N LYS A 2 13.83 -5.82 18.82
CA LYS A 2 15.10 -5.30 18.30
C LYS A 2 14.98 -3.78 18.02
N ASP A 3 16.08 -3.03 18.15
CA ASP A 3 16.10 -1.58 17.87
C ASP A 3 15.65 -1.21 16.44
N ILE A 4 15.85 -2.12 15.49
CA ILE A 4 15.41 -1.96 14.10
C ILE A 4 13.88 -1.82 13.95
N TRP A 5 13.10 -2.25 14.93
CA TRP A 5 11.64 -2.14 14.97
C TRP A 5 11.16 -0.88 15.69
N SER A 6 12.00 0.14 15.81
CA SER A 6 11.72 1.36 16.58
C SER A 6 10.48 2.16 16.12
N ALA A 7 10.01 1.92 14.89
CA ALA A 7 8.76 2.50 14.40
C ALA A 7 7.50 1.92 15.08
N TRP A 8 7.63 0.77 15.76
CA TRP A 8 6.52 0.09 16.46
C TRP A 8 6.78 -0.02 17.95
N THR A 9 5.73 -0.28 18.71
CA THR A 9 5.84 -0.65 20.13
C THR A 9 5.90 -2.17 20.29
N PRO A 10 6.51 -2.68 21.36
CA PRO A 10 6.40 -4.08 21.72
C PRO A 10 4.95 -4.54 21.78
N LEU A 11 4.69 -5.76 21.31
CA LEU A 11 3.40 -6.41 21.46
C LEU A 11 3.21 -6.83 22.92
N GLU A 12 2.01 -6.57 23.44
CA GLU A 12 1.58 -7.07 24.74
C GLU A 12 0.35 -7.97 24.56
N ALA A 13 0.38 -9.18 25.09
CA ALA A 13 -0.71 -10.14 25.03
C ALA A 13 -1.11 -10.63 26.43
N LYS A 14 -2.43 -10.78 26.61
CA LYS A 14 -3.02 -11.46 27.78
C LYS A 14 -3.97 -12.49 27.23
N ILE A 15 -3.68 -13.77 27.45
CA ILE A 15 -4.45 -14.88 26.90
C ILE A 15 -4.95 -15.75 28.07
N ASP A 16 -6.27 -15.90 28.14
CA ASP A 16 -6.97 -16.78 29.06
C ASP A 16 -7.68 -17.87 28.24
N ARG A 17 -8.26 -18.83 28.95
CA ARG A 17 -8.96 -19.96 28.32
C ARG A 17 -10.08 -19.57 27.36
N HIS A 18 -10.72 -18.42 27.54
CA HIS A 18 -11.88 -17.97 26.76
C HIS A 18 -11.70 -16.59 26.13
N SER A 19 -10.60 -15.91 26.42
CA SER A 19 -10.37 -14.56 25.93
C SER A 19 -8.90 -14.30 25.62
N ALA A 20 -8.66 -13.39 24.69
CA ALA A 20 -7.35 -12.81 24.43
C ALA A 20 -7.48 -11.30 24.23
N GLU A 21 -6.57 -10.54 24.86
CA GLU A 21 -6.39 -9.12 24.61
C GLU A 21 -4.97 -8.89 24.15
N ILE A 22 -4.82 -8.30 22.95
CA ILE A 22 -3.51 -8.06 22.31
C ILE A 22 -3.40 -6.58 21.96
N SER A 23 -2.36 -5.95 22.49
CA SER A 23 -2.06 -4.55 22.27
C SER A 23 -0.79 -4.41 21.42
N VAL A 24 -0.87 -3.57 20.39
CA VAL A 24 0.24 -3.11 19.55
C VAL A 24 0.16 -1.60 19.43
N TRP A 25 1.14 -0.95 18.78
CA TRP A 25 1.08 0.50 18.61
C TRP A 25 -0.31 0.97 18.13
N ASN A 26 -0.95 1.83 18.91
CA ASN A 26 -2.23 2.49 18.61
C ASN A 26 -3.44 1.56 18.37
N ARG A 27 -3.33 0.24 18.60
CA ARG A 27 -4.41 -0.73 18.36
C ARG A 27 -4.51 -1.75 19.49
N VAL A 28 -5.77 -2.15 19.79
CA VAL A 28 -6.09 -3.22 20.73
C VAL A 28 -7.09 -4.15 20.07
N TYR A 29 -6.78 -5.45 20.08
CA TYR A 29 -7.65 -6.51 19.60
C TYR A 29 -8.13 -7.35 20.77
N ARG A 30 -9.44 -7.63 20.82
CA ARG A 30 -10.01 -8.54 21.82
C ARG A 30 -10.70 -9.70 21.12
N PHE A 31 -10.53 -10.89 21.70
CA PHE A 31 -11.20 -12.11 21.31
C PHE A 31 -11.91 -12.64 22.56
N GLU A 32 -13.21 -12.90 22.46
CA GLU A 32 -14.03 -13.44 23.57
C GLU A 32 -14.92 -14.54 23.00
N ASP A 33 -14.65 -15.80 23.38
CA ASP A 33 -15.38 -16.97 22.87
C ASP A 33 -15.56 -16.98 21.33
N SER A 34 -14.59 -16.46 20.57
CA SER A 34 -14.68 -16.22 19.13
C SER A 34 -13.37 -16.51 18.43
N LEU A 35 -13.46 -16.98 17.16
CA LEU A 35 -12.33 -17.13 16.25
C LEU A 35 -11.83 -15.76 15.76
N PHE A 36 -12.73 -14.79 15.61
CA PHE A 36 -12.43 -13.45 15.11
C PHE A 36 -12.46 -12.42 16.24
N PRO A 37 -11.80 -11.26 16.06
CA PRO A 37 -11.88 -10.20 17.04
C PRO A 37 -13.32 -9.79 17.37
N THR A 38 -13.65 -9.74 18.64
CA THR A 38 -14.92 -9.21 19.14
C THR A 38 -14.88 -7.70 19.33
N SER A 39 -13.66 -7.13 19.42
CA SER A 39 -13.44 -5.69 19.43
C SER A 39 -12.11 -5.37 18.75
N ILE A 40 -12.10 -4.28 17.97
CA ILE A 40 -10.91 -3.65 17.40
C ILE A 40 -10.95 -2.17 17.78
N ARG A 41 -9.95 -1.71 18.54
CA ARG A 41 -9.79 -0.31 18.90
C ARG A 41 -8.60 0.28 18.16
N ILE A 42 -8.78 1.45 17.55
CA ILE A 42 -7.76 2.18 16.80
C ILE A 42 -7.72 3.62 17.32
N GLY A 43 -6.57 4.09 17.81
CA GLY A 43 -6.47 5.43 18.38
C GLY A 43 -7.37 5.65 19.60
N GLY A 44 -7.63 4.61 20.38
CA GLY A 44 -8.52 4.66 21.53
C GLY A 44 -10.02 4.60 21.19
N CYS A 45 -10.41 4.59 19.90
CA CYS A 45 -11.81 4.51 19.45
C CYS A 45 -12.18 3.09 19.04
N ASP A 46 -13.37 2.64 19.39
CA ASP A 46 -13.91 1.36 18.90
C ASP A 46 -14.26 1.50 17.42
N PHE A 47 -13.58 0.72 16.57
CA PHE A 47 -13.74 0.74 15.13
C PHE A 47 -14.94 -0.10 14.67
N LEU A 48 -15.14 -1.24 15.30
CA LEU A 48 -16.29 -2.10 15.06
C LEU A 48 -17.54 -1.55 15.78
N SER A 49 -18.71 -1.71 15.18
CA SER A 49 -20.02 -1.40 15.80
C SER A 49 -20.47 -2.52 16.76
N ARG A 50 -20.11 -3.76 16.44
CA ARG A 50 -20.35 -5.00 17.18
C ARG A 50 -19.27 -6.02 16.86
N PRO A 51 -19.20 -7.17 17.56
CA PRO A 51 -18.24 -8.23 17.26
C PRO A 51 -18.27 -8.70 15.82
N ILE A 52 -17.08 -9.11 15.28
CA ILE A 52 -17.02 -9.84 14.01
C ILE A 52 -17.72 -11.18 14.19
N GLU A 53 -18.64 -11.50 13.30
CA GLU A 53 -19.43 -12.72 13.36
C GLU A 53 -18.97 -13.75 12.33
N PHE A 54 -18.73 -14.97 12.77
CA PHE A 54 -18.54 -16.13 11.91
C PHE A 54 -19.86 -16.91 11.85
N VAL A 55 -20.52 -16.83 10.71
CA VAL A 55 -21.93 -17.25 10.55
C VAL A 55 -22.01 -18.51 9.72
N GLY A 56 -22.53 -19.58 10.30
CA GLY A 56 -22.90 -20.80 9.61
C GLY A 56 -24.41 -20.98 9.54
N ARG A 57 -24.96 -21.30 8.37
CA ARG A 57 -26.35 -21.68 8.21
C ARG A 57 -26.46 -23.20 7.96
N TYR A 58 -27.32 -23.86 8.71
CA TYR A 58 -27.53 -25.30 8.66
C TYR A 58 -29.02 -25.60 8.48
N ASN A 59 -29.40 -26.32 7.43
CA ASN A 59 -30.80 -26.68 7.16
C ASN A 59 -31.76 -25.46 7.22
N GLY A 60 -31.37 -24.35 6.63
CA GLY A 60 -32.13 -23.10 6.68
C GLY A 60 -32.13 -22.36 8.01
N LYS A 61 -31.47 -22.89 9.06
CA LYS A 61 -31.25 -22.22 10.35
C LYS A 61 -29.90 -21.49 10.35
N THR A 62 -29.84 -20.38 11.07
CA THR A 62 -28.60 -19.61 11.20
C THR A 62 -27.98 -19.87 12.58
N GLU A 63 -26.77 -20.38 12.60
CA GLU A 63 -25.92 -20.48 13.78
C GLU A 63 -24.92 -19.33 13.76
N ARG A 64 -25.00 -18.42 14.70
CA ARG A 64 -24.14 -17.21 14.72
C ARG A 64 -22.96 -17.29 15.66
N THR A 65 -23.01 -18.20 16.62
CA THR A 65 -21.98 -18.30 17.65
C THR A 65 -21.28 -19.65 17.61
N LEU A 66 -19.98 -19.61 17.69
CA LEU A 66 -19.16 -20.76 18.07
C LEU A 66 -19.50 -21.14 19.51
N LYS A 67 -19.57 -22.42 19.79
CA LYS A 67 -19.85 -22.94 21.15
C LYS A 67 -18.62 -23.66 21.69
N GLY A 68 -18.38 -23.48 22.99
CA GLY A 68 -17.29 -24.16 23.69
C GLY A 68 -15.92 -23.70 23.18
N CYS A 69 -15.78 -22.45 22.81
CA CYS A 69 -14.50 -21.87 22.41
C CYS A 69 -13.48 -22.02 23.56
N THR A 70 -12.35 -22.59 23.23
CA THR A 70 -11.21 -22.68 24.15
C THR A 70 -9.96 -22.19 23.44
N LEU A 71 -9.22 -21.32 24.11
CA LEU A 71 -7.96 -20.79 23.66
C LEU A 71 -6.81 -21.48 24.39
N PHE A 72 -5.73 -21.71 23.67
CA PHE A 72 -4.50 -22.27 24.22
C PHE A 72 -3.31 -21.52 23.66
N GLU A 73 -2.60 -20.80 24.53
CA GLU A 73 -1.40 -20.05 24.16
C GLU A 73 -0.27 -21.02 23.75
N LEU A 74 0.35 -20.73 22.61
CA LEU A 74 1.50 -21.49 22.10
C LEU A 74 2.80 -20.71 22.29
N GLU A 75 2.77 -19.42 22.02
CA GLU A 75 3.92 -18.53 22.07
C GLU A 75 3.46 -17.11 22.38
N SER A 76 4.21 -16.38 23.19
CA SER A 76 4.04 -14.94 23.38
C SER A 76 5.37 -14.28 23.61
N THR A 77 5.70 -13.32 22.74
CA THR A 77 6.91 -12.48 22.77
C THR A 77 6.51 -11.03 22.54
N ASP A 78 7.46 -10.11 22.60
CA ASP A 78 7.27 -8.69 22.27
C ASP A 78 7.17 -8.42 20.74
N GLU A 79 7.42 -9.44 19.90
CA GLU A 79 7.28 -9.36 18.44
C GLU A 79 6.08 -10.13 17.89
N LYS A 80 5.59 -11.14 18.62
CA LYS A 80 4.54 -12.04 18.15
C LYS A 80 3.85 -12.77 19.29
N THR A 81 2.55 -13.05 19.12
CA THR A 81 1.83 -14.03 19.92
C THR A 81 1.10 -15.02 19.02
N GLU A 82 1.05 -16.29 19.42
CA GLU A 82 0.28 -17.34 18.74
C GLU A 82 -0.55 -18.13 19.76
N PHE A 83 -1.80 -18.41 19.39
CA PHE A 83 -2.68 -19.26 20.18
C PHE A 83 -3.59 -20.12 19.29
N GLN A 84 -3.95 -21.28 19.78
CA GLN A 84 -4.92 -22.18 19.15
C GLN A 84 -6.32 -21.91 19.67
N LEU A 85 -7.30 -22.14 18.80
CA LEU A 85 -8.72 -22.12 19.14
C LEU A 85 -9.37 -23.43 18.69
N SER A 86 -10.22 -23.99 19.53
CA SER A 86 -11.13 -25.07 19.17
C SER A 86 -12.55 -24.70 19.58
N ALA A 87 -13.52 -24.90 18.69
CA ALA A 87 -14.93 -24.59 18.93
C ALA A 87 -15.82 -25.51 18.10
N GLN A 88 -17.09 -25.57 18.47
CA GLN A 88 -18.14 -26.25 17.71
C GLN A 88 -19.11 -25.22 17.13
N MET A 89 -19.51 -25.41 15.87
CA MET A 89 -20.55 -24.64 15.22
C MET A 89 -21.52 -25.60 14.53
N GLY A 90 -22.73 -25.73 15.04
CA GLY A 90 -23.71 -26.71 14.53
C GLY A 90 -23.13 -28.13 14.48
N ASN A 91 -23.11 -28.75 13.30
CA ASN A 91 -22.54 -30.08 13.06
C ASN A 91 -21.10 -30.02 12.52
N THR A 92 -20.37 -28.96 12.80
CA THR A 92 -18.96 -28.81 12.45
C THR A 92 -18.11 -28.47 13.66
N VAL A 93 -16.85 -28.87 13.60
CA VAL A 93 -15.79 -28.40 14.52
C VAL A 93 -14.96 -27.39 13.77
N VAL A 94 -14.61 -26.30 14.42
CA VAL A 94 -13.71 -25.28 13.91
C VAL A 94 -12.45 -25.27 14.76
N ASN A 95 -11.33 -25.60 14.14
CA ASN A 95 -10.03 -25.51 14.77
C ASN A 95 -9.22 -24.41 14.08
N GLY A 96 -8.64 -23.51 14.85
CA GLY A 96 -7.90 -22.39 14.31
C GLY A 96 -6.56 -22.18 15.02
N MET A 97 -5.64 -21.58 14.31
CA MET A 97 -4.40 -20.99 14.83
C MET A 97 -4.42 -19.51 14.49
N ILE A 98 -4.24 -18.67 15.47
CA ILE A 98 -4.27 -17.22 15.35
C ILE A 98 -2.90 -16.71 15.76
N GLY A 99 -2.20 -16.04 14.86
CA GLY A 99 -0.97 -15.32 15.12
C GLY A 99 -1.21 -13.82 15.01
N VAL A 100 -0.66 -13.04 15.94
CA VAL A 100 -0.66 -11.57 15.86
C VAL A 100 0.77 -11.09 15.95
N GLU A 101 1.18 -10.22 15.01
CA GLU A 101 2.51 -9.63 14.99
C GLU A 101 2.49 -8.17 15.49
N PHE A 102 3.66 -7.65 15.89
CA PHE A 102 3.82 -6.30 16.47
C PHE A 102 3.33 -5.15 15.58
N ASP A 103 3.27 -5.35 14.25
CA ASP A 103 2.71 -4.37 13.31
C ASP A 103 1.17 -4.47 13.18
N GLY A 104 0.55 -5.40 13.93
CA GLY A 104 -0.88 -5.58 14.05
C GLY A 104 -1.52 -6.48 13.00
N LEU A 105 -0.75 -7.23 12.19
CA LEU A 105 -1.35 -8.26 11.36
C LEU A 105 -1.84 -9.42 12.22
N ILE A 106 -3.09 -9.82 12.02
CA ILE A 106 -3.70 -11.03 12.54
C ILE A 106 -3.69 -12.06 11.40
N ASP A 107 -2.90 -13.12 11.52
CA ASP A 107 -2.85 -14.27 10.58
C ASP A 107 -3.69 -15.40 11.18
N MET A 108 -4.84 -15.67 10.58
CA MET A 108 -5.78 -16.71 11.03
C MET A 108 -5.78 -17.86 10.03
N ARG A 109 -5.43 -19.05 10.54
CA ARG A 109 -5.50 -20.32 9.80
C ARG A 109 -6.50 -21.21 10.53
N PHE A 110 -7.54 -21.62 9.84
CA PHE A 110 -8.54 -22.47 10.49
C PHE A 110 -9.15 -23.49 9.53
N SER A 111 -9.56 -24.62 10.12
CA SER A 111 -10.23 -25.71 9.42
C SER A 111 -11.67 -25.84 9.90
N VAL A 112 -12.59 -25.97 8.96
CA VAL A 112 -13.99 -26.32 9.22
C VAL A 112 -14.14 -27.81 8.93
N ILE A 113 -14.43 -28.60 9.97
CA ILE A 113 -14.42 -30.07 9.92
C ILE A 113 -15.85 -30.57 10.17
N PRO A 114 -16.46 -31.35 9.24
CA PRO A 114 -17.77 -31.91 9.47
C PRO A 114 -17.74 -32.92 10.63
N PHE A 115 -18.63 -32.75 11.61
CA PHE A 115 -18.77 -33.63 12.74
C PHE A 115 -19.97 -34.57 12.56
N TRP A 116 -19.73 -35.88 12.56
CA TRP A 116 -20.78 -36.91 12.47
C TRP A 116 -21.22 -37.30 13.85
N SER A 117 -22.50 -37.05 14.19
CA SER A 117 -23.09 -37.63 15.39
C SER A 117 -23.38 -39.11 15.15
N PHE A 118 -22.70 -39.99 15.87
CA PHE A 118 -22.97 -41.42 15.89
C PHE A 118 -24.23 -41.70 16.75
N SER A 119 -25.42 -41.38 16.26
CA SER A 119 -26.61 -42.00 16.77
C SER A 119 -26.99 -43.19 15.86
N ARG A 120 -27.34 -44.30 16.46
CA ARG A 120 -27.63 -45.56 15.74
C ARG A 120 -28.71 -45.43 14.67
N ASP A 121 -29.54 -44.39 14.70
CA ASP A 121 -30.73 -44.27 13.83
C ASP A 121 -30.70 -43.07 12.86
N ASN A 122 -29.74 -42.16 12.95
CA ASN A 122 -29.65 -41.02 12.01
C ASN A 122 -28.21 -40.58 11.80
N LEU A 123 -27.61 -41.00 10.72
CA LEU A 123 -26.47 -40.37 10.14
C LEU A 123 -26.92 -39.01 9.54
N ALA A 124 -27.13 -38.02 10.40
CA ALA A 124 -27.44 -36.68 9.95
C ALA A 124 -26.20 -36.13 9.24
N LYS A 125 -26.29 -35.96 7.90
CA LYS A 125 -25.26 -35.24 7.15
C LYS A 125 -25.18 -33.83 7.69
N PRO A 126 -23.97 -33.26 7.83
CA PRO A 126 -23.86 -31.83 8.05
C PRO A 126 -24.47 -31.14 6.83
N GLN A 127 -25.46 -30.32 7.06
CA GLN A 127 -26.10 -29.52 6.01
C GLN A 127 -25.72 -28.06 6.25
N LEU A 128 -24.44 -27.77 6.10
CA LEU A 128 -23.95 -26.41 6.08
C LEU A 128 -24.31 -25.81 4.72
N ASP A 129 -25.29 -24.92 4.70
CA ASP A 129 -25.80 -24.30 3.47
C ASP A 129 -25.02 -23.04 3.13
N GLN A 130 -24.59 -22.28 4.15
CA GLN A 130 -23.81 -21.06 3.97
C GLN A 130 -22.79 -20.90 5.08
N LEU A 131 -21.66 -20.25 4.75
CA LEU A 131 -20.61 -19.84 5.70
C LEU A 131 -20.04 -18.51 5.26
N TYR A 132 -20.04 -17.53 6.15
CA TYR A 132 -19.51 -16.21 5.86
C TYR A 132 -19.00 -15.51 7.12
N ILE A 133 -18.23 -14.46 6.92
CA ILE A 133 -17.70 -13.59 7.97
C ILE A 133 -18.33 -12.22 7.78
N ASP A 134 -18.96 -11.69 8.83
CA ASP A 134 -19.48 -10.33 8.88
C ASP A 134 -18.58 -9.46 9.75
N ILE A 135 -17.98 -8.46 9.14
CA ILE A 135 -17.13 -7.46 9.78
C ILE A 135 -17.90 -6.14 9.83
N PRO A 136 -18.55 -5.82 10.96
CA PRO A 136 -19.40 -4.62 11.10
C PRO A 136 -18.55 -3.42 11.51
N VAL A 137 -18.36 -2.50 10.59
CA VAL A 137 -17.60 -1.25 10.79
C VAL A 137 -18.56 -0.10 11.04
N LYS A 138 -18.30 0.73 12.04
CA LYS A 138 -19.10 1.94 12.28
C LYS A 138 -19.16 2.83 11.06
N LYS A 139 -20.35 3.33 10.73
CA LYS A 139 -20.60 4.11 9.51
C LYS A 139 -19.71 5.35 9.40
N GLU A 140 -19.38 5.98 10.52
CA GLU A 140 -18.49 7.15 10.57
C GLU A 140 -17.06 6.84 10.05
N TYR A 141 -16.59 5.57 10.14
CA TYR A 141 -15.28 5.11 9.65
C TYR A 141 -15.37 4.39 8.31
N ALA A 142 -16.52 3.89 7.91
CA ALA A 142 -16.73 3.15 6.67
C ALA A 142 -17.07 4.10 5.52
N ARG A 143 -16.13 4.95 5.12
CA ARG A 143 -16.35 6.00 4.12
C ARG A 143 -15.58 5.80 2.82
N LEU A 144 -14.42 5.14 2.89
CA LEU A 144 -13.50 4.92 1.79
C LEU A 144 -13.23 3.44 1.64
N TYR A 145 -12.95 3.00 0.42
CA TYR A 145 -12.54 1.63 0.16
C TYR A 145 -11.45 1.55 -0.91
N HIS A 146 -10.70 0.47 -0.89
CA HIS A 146 -9.91 0.00 -2.02
C HIS A 146 -9.82 -1.52 -2.07
N TYR A 147 -9.40 -2.04 -3.22
CA TYR A 147 -9.18 -3.48 -3.41
C TYR A 147 -8.12 -3.77 -4.46
N TRP A 148 -7.52 -4.95 -4.39
CA TRP A 148 -6.53 -5.45 -5.33
C TRP A 148 -6.88 -6.89 -5.77
N PRO A 149 -6.56 -7.34 -6.99
CA PRO A 149 -5.97 -6.56 -8.08
C PRO A 149 -6.96 -5.61 -8.76
N ASN A 150 -6.42 -4.68 -9.53
CA ASN A 150 -7.19 -3.79 -10.37
C ASN A 150 -7.97 -4.59 -11.42
N ASP A 151 -9.19 -4.15 -11.74
CA ASP A 151 -10.05 -4.84 -12.72
C ASP A 151 -9.51 -4.77 -14.16
N VAL A 152 -8.56 -3.88 -14.42
CA VAL A 152 -7.89 -3.77 -15.70
C VAL A 152 -6.51 -4.39 -15.61
N THR A 153 -6.34 -5.56 -16.21
CA THR A 153 -5.09 -6.34 -16.24
C THR A 153 -4.03 -5.79 -17.21
N SER A 154 -3.98 -4.49 -17.41
CA SER A 154 -2.97 -3.90 -18.28
C SER A 154 -1.75 -3.52 -17.46
N ILE A 155 -0.61 -4.14 -17.75
CA ILE A 155 0.72 -3.75 -17.26
C ILE A 155 1.12 -2.37 -17.80
N ILE A 156 0.36 -1.83 -18.76
CA ILE A 156 0.61 -0.50 -19.32
C ILE A 156 -0.03 0.55 -18.41
N PRO A 157 0.77 1.40 -17.75
CA PRO A 157 0.28 2.42 -16.79
C PRO A 157 -0.83 3.32 -17.36
N SER A 158 -0.84 3.54 -18.69
CA SER A 158 -1.83 4.37 -19.38
C SER A 158 -3.28 3.86 -19.37
N GLN A 159 -3.55 2.69 -18.80
CA GLN A 159 -4.88 2.06 -18.83
C GLN A 159 -5.42 1.64 -17.46
N THR A 160 -4.67 1.88 -16.40
CA THR A 160 -5.08 1.45 -15.05
C THR A 160 -6.15 2.36 -14.47
N VAL A 161 -7.10 1.74 -13.79
CA VAL A 161 -8.13 2.40 -13.00
C VAL A 161 -7.72 2.31 -11.53
N VAL A 162 -7.87 3.40 -10.80
CA VAL A 162 -7.70 3.38 -9.35
C VAL A 162 -8.91 2.65 -8.75
N ASN A 163 -8.67 1.50 -8.13
CA ASN A 163 -9.72 0.72 -7.46
C ASN A 163 -9.96 1.21 -6.02
N ALA A 164 -10.15 2.51 -5.90
CA ALA A 164 -10.40 3.20 -4.65
C ALA A 164 -11.36 4.36 -4.86
N ASP A 165 -12.26 4.57 -3.94
CA ASP A 165 -13.16 5.73 -3.95
C ASP A 165 -13.91 5.85 -2.60
N ALA A 166 -14.86 6.77 -2.53
CA ALA A 166 -15.88 6.80 -1.50
C ALA A 166 -16.76 5.54 -1.59
N LEU A 167 -17.07 4.96 -0.44
CA LEU A 167 -17.96 3.80 -0.39
C LEU A 167 -19.38 4.23 -0.83
N PRO A 168 -19.98 3.57 -1.85
CA PRO A 168 -21.31 3.91 -2.31
C PRO A 168 -22.37 3.71 -1.21
N GLU A 169 -23.33 4.60 -1.09
CA GLU A 169 -24.41 4.52 -0.09
C GLU A 169 -25.20 3.21 -0.18
N GLY A 170 -25.39 2.68 -1.40
CA GLY A 170 -26.04 1.40 -1.66
C GLY A 170 -25.17 0.16 -1.44
N GLY A 171 -23.96 0.36 -0.99
CA GLY A 171 -22.98 -0.71 -0.85
C GLY A 171 -22.31 -1.13 -2.17
N LEU A 172 -21.53 -2.19 -2.12
CA LEU A 172 -20.77 -2.70 -3.27
C LEU A 172 -20.68 -4.22 -3.20
N ARG A 173 -20.66 -4.88 -4.36
CA ARG A 173 -20.49 -6.32 -4.50
C ARG A 173 -19.39 -6.64 -5.49
N MET A 174 -18.52 -7.58 -5.14
CA MET A 174 -17.37 -7.95 -5.96
C MET A 174 -17.16 -9.46 -6.03
N PRO A 175 -16.58 -9.96 -7.14
CA PRO A 175 -16.01 -11.30 -7.18
C PRO A 175 -14.84 -11.39 -6.19
N PHE A 176 -14.18 -12.54 -6.13
CA PHE A 176 -12.99 -12.73 -5.29
C PHE A 176 -11.94 -11.64 -5.54
N LYS A 177 -11.52 -11.03 -4.43
CA LYS A 177 -10.36 -10.13 -4.35
C LYS A 177 -9.44 -10.59 -3.24
N PRO A 178 -8.15 -10.81 -3.52
CA PRO A 178 -7.20 -11.27 -2.50
C PRO A 178 -6.92 -10.24 -1.41
N TYR A 179 -7.22 -8.97 -1.66
CA TYR A 179 -7.12 -7.90 -0.68
C TYR A 179 -8.23 -6.87 -0.86
N VAL A 180 -8.87 -6.53 0.24
CA VAL A 180 -9.85 -5.44 0.35
C VAL A 180 -9.56 -4.62 1.62
N TRP A 181 -9.81 -3.33 1.56
CA TRP A 181 -9.70 -2.41 2.69
C TRP A 181 -10.92 -1.51 2.79
N LEU A 182 -11.31 -1.17 4.01
CA LEU A 182 -12.40 -0.28 4.36
C LEU A 182 -11.97 0.65 5.49
N GLY A 183 -12.21 1.95 5.35
CA GLY A 183 -11.81 2.90 6.39
C GLY A 183 -12.22 4.33 6.11
N ASP A 184 -11.51 5.25 6.73
CA ASP A 184 -11.54 6.69 6.49
C ASP A 184 -10.12 7.23 6.21
N GLU A 185 -9.95 8.53 6.20
CA GLU A 185 -8.65 9.19 5.93
C GLU A 185 -7.61 9.01 7.06
N PHE A 186 -7.97 8.35 8.16
CA PHE A 186 -7.11 8.23 9.34
C PHE A 186 -6.96 6.81 9.86
N LYS A 187 -7.91 5.93 9.56
CA LYS A 187 -7.92 4.55 10.05
C LYS A 187 -8.74 3.63 9.15
N GLY A 188 -8.46 2.34 9.23
CA GLY A 188 -9.20 1.35 8.45
C GLY A 188 -8.86 -0.08 8.82
N LEU A 189 -9.40 -1.02 8.05
CA LEU A 189 -9.21 -2.45 8.21
C LEU A 189 -9.04 -3.12 6.86
N GLY A 190 -7.90 -3.78 6.66
CA GLY A 190 -7.63 -4.63 5.51
C GLY A 190 -7.92 -6.09 5.79
N VAL A 191 -8.46 -6.79 4.79
CA VAL A 191 -8.68 -8.25 4.80
C VAL A 191 -7.95 -8.87 3.63
N SER A 192 -7.22 -9.95 3.89
CA SER A 192 -6.38 -10.66 2.90
C SER A 192 -6.73 -12.13 2.82
N ILE A 193 -6.89 -12.66 1.60
CA ILE A 193 -7.14 -14.08 1.32
C ILE A 193 -6.30 -14.46 0.10
N GLU A 194 -5.36 -15.43 0.23
CA GLU A 194 -4.42 -15.76 -0.85
C GLU A 194 -5.03 -16.56 -2.01
N SER A 195 -6.17 -17.21 -1.80
CA SER A 195 -6.73 -18.16 -2.77
C SER A 195 -8.24 -18.26 -2.62
N ASP A 196 -8.92 -18.48 -3.74
CA ASP A 196 -10.33 -18.84 -3.80
C ASP A 196 -10.58 -20.36 -3.91
N GLU A 197 -9.55 -21.18 -3.73
CA GLU A 197 -9.62 -22.65 -3.86
C GLU A 197 -10.75 -23.29 -3.07
N ASN A 198 -11.00 -22.81 -1.85
CA ASN A 198 -12.01 -23.35 -0.95
C ASN A 198 -13.24 -22.42 -0.81
N LEU A 199 -13.43 -21.48 -1.73
CA LEU A 199 -14.57 -20.58 -1.74
C LEU A 199 -15.62 -21.10 -2.71
N GLU A 200 -16.85 -21.24 -2.24
CA GLU A 200 -18.01 -21.70 -3.03
C GLU A 200 -19.11 -20.63 -2.99
N TYR A 201 -18.91 -19.49 -3.66
CA TYR A 201 -19.86 -18.37 -3.71
C TYR A 201 -20.62 -18.32 -5.04
N GLU A 202 -21.84 -17.75 -5.02
CA GLU A 202 -22.71 -17.72 -6.22
C GLU A 202 -22.68 -16.39 -6.95
N ASN A 203 -22.76 -15.26 -6.23
CA ASN A 203 -22.91 -13.95 -6.86
C ASN A 203 -21.74 -13.01 -6.55
N ALA A 204 -21.33 -12.95 -5.30
CA ALA A 204 -20.22 -12.12 -4.85
C ALA A 204 -19.45 -12.83 -3.75
N GLN A 205 -18.14 -12.70 -3.76
CA GLN A 205 -17.31 -13.18 -2.66
C GLN A 205 -17.21 -12.14 -1.56
N THR A 206 -17.24 -10.87 -1.90
CA THR A 206 -17.14 -9.74 -0.97
C THR A 206 -18.29 -8.78 -1.18
N GLU A 207 -18.96 -8.38 -0.10
CA GLU A 207 -20.02 -7.39 -0.11
C GLU A 207 -19.81 -6.34 0.98
N TRP A 208 -20.04 -5.06 0.65
CA TRP A 208 -20.22 -3.99 1.63
C TRP A 208 -21.73 -3.72 1.75
N ILE A 209 -22.32 -4.12 2.85
CA ILE A 209 -23.77 -4.05 3.09
C ILE A 209 -24.06 -2.85 3.97
N PRO A 210 -24.83 -1.87 3.47
CA PRO A 210 -25.19 -0.69 4.26
C PRO A 210 -26.20 -1.03 5.35
N GLY A 211 -25.97 -0.54 6.57
CA GLY A 211 -26.89 -0.53 7.70
C GLY A 211 -27.23 0.91 8.10
N GLU A 212 -27.98 1.07 9.19
CA GLU A 212 -28.33 2.38 9.75
C GLU A 212 -27.10 3.08 10.31
N ASP A 213 -26.37 2.42 11.22
CA ASP A 213 -25.19 2.95 11.93
C ASP A 213 -23.89 2.23 11.59
N GLU A 214 -23.91 1.29 10.64
CA GLU A 214 -22.77 0.49 10.26
C GLU A 214 -22.74 0.18 8.76
N PHE A 215 -21.57 -0.19 8.25
CA PHE A 215 -21.42 -1.01 7.06
C PHE A 215 -20.88 -2.38 7.46
N VAL A 216 -21.46 -3.43 6.93
CA VAL A 216 -20.96 -4.79 7.12
C VAL A 216 -20.13 -5.18 5.91
N LEU A 217 -18.83 -5.40 6.11
CA LEU A 217 -18.00 -6.09 5.12
C LEU A 217 -18.22 -7.59 5.29
N ARG A 218 -18.97 -8.20 4.36
CA ARG A 218 -19.23 -9.64 4.33
C ARG A 218 -18.27 -10.33 3.38
N ILE A 219 -17.63 -11.39 3.88
CA ILE A 219 -16.76 -12.28 3.12
C ILE A 219 -17.46 -13.63 3.01
N HIS A 220 -17.93 -13.98 1.83
CA HIS A 220 -18.56 -15.27 1.56
C HIS A 220 -17.50 -16.35 1.43
N LEU A 221 -17.61 -17.39 2.23
CA LEU A 221 -16.76 -18.58 2.17
C LEU A 221 -17.49 -19.71 1.44
N LEU A 222 -18.76 -19.97 1.82
CA LEU A 222 -19.60 -20.97 1.20
C LEU A 222 -21.03 -20.42 1.04
N ASP A 223 -21.61 -20.48 -0.16
CA ASP A 223 -23.03 -20.24 -0.42
C ASP A 223 -23.80 -21.54 -0.73
N ARG A 224 -23.11 -22.66 -0.69
CA ARG A 224 -23.67 -24.01 -0.82
C ARG A 224 -22.81 -25.03 -0.11
N MET A 225 -23.38 -26.20 0.15
CA MET A 225 -22.62 -27.31 0.74
C MET A 225 -21.41 -27.67 -0.13
N PRO A 226 -20.21 -27.76 0.43
CA PRO A 226 -19.03 -28.15 -0.31
C PRO A 226 -19.20 -29.47 -1.02
N ALA A 227 -18.75 -29.55 -2.26
CA ALA A 227 -18.88 -30.78 -3.04
C ALA A 227 -18.14 -31.97 -2.40
N ALA A 228 -17.02 -31.70 -1.71
CA ALA A 228 -16.29 -32.72 -0.95
C ALA A 228 -17.15 -33.37 0.15
N TRP A 229 -18.20 -32.71 0.62
CA TRP A 229 -19.12 -33.20 1.64
C TRP A 229 -20.40 -33.84 1.10
N GLN A 230 -20.61 -33.80 -0.24
CA GLN A 230 -21.81 -34.33 -0.90
C GLN A 230 -21.77 -35.84 -1.19
N GLY A 231 -20.73 -36.55 -0.75
CA GLY A 231 -20.49 -37.96 -1.03
C GLY A 231 -21.58 -38.92 -0.48
N ARG A 232 -21.57 -40.19 -0.98
CA ARG A 232 -22.51 -41.25 -0.59
C ARG A 232 -22.46 -41.58 0.89
N ARG A 233 -23.60 -42.07 1.44
CA ARG A 233 -23.83 -42.44 2.85
C ARG A 233 -22.80 -43.41 3.46
N ASP A 234 -22.07 -44.15 2.65
CA ASP A 234 -21.16 -45.23 3.01
C ASP A 234 -19.67 -44.83 2.98
N GLN A 235 -19.35 -43.58 2.67
CA GLN A 235 -17.96 -43.13 2.65
C GLN A 235 -17.61 -42.32 3.92
N TRP A 236 -16.83 -42.94 4.81
CA TRP A 236 -16.17 -42.32 5.96
C TRP A 236 -15.23 -41.16 5.59
N VAL A 237 -15.10 -40.88 4.29
CA VAL A 237 -14.18 -39.94 3.68
C VAL A 237 -14.50 -38.48 4.03
N SER A 238 -15.75 -38.16 4.35
CA SER A 238 -16.16 -36.77 4.62
C SER A 238 -15.62 -36.21 5.96
N ALA A 239 -15.40 -37.08 6.95
CA ALA A 239 -14.78 -36.67 8.22
C ALA A 239 -13.27 -36.38 8.08
N LEU A 240 -12.66 -36.78 6.94
CA LEU A 240 -11.23 -36.61 6.63
C LEU A 240 -10.98 -35.46 5.65
N ASN A 241 -12.01 -34.74 5.21
CA ASN A 241 -11.89 -33.62 4.27
C ASN A 241 -12.25 -32.30 4.97
N PRO A 242 -11.37 -31.75 5.84
CA PRO A 242 -11.54 -30.42 6.35
C PRO A 242 -11.49 -29.40 5.20
N ILE A 243 -12.14 -28.26 5.39
CA ILE A 243 -11.97 -27.12 4.50
C ILE A 243 -11.09 -26.12 5.25
N ASP A 244 -9.94 -25.83 4.68
CA ASP A 244 -8.94 -24.98 5.29
C ASP A 244 -9.03 -23.57 4.73
N TYR A 245 -8.95 -22.58 5.60
CA TYR A 245 -8.91 -21.17 5.25
C TYR A 245 -7.71 -20.49 5.90
N ARG A 246 -7.15 -19.50 5.20
CA ARG A 246 -6.19 -18.56 5.76
C ARG A 246 -6.63 -17.13 5.45
N ILE A 247 -6.85 -16.34 6.48
CA ILE A 247 -7.33 -14.97 6.39
C ILE A 247 -6.42 -14.08 7.21
N GLY A 248 -5.92 -13.00 6.57
CA GLY A 248 -5.23 -11.93 7.27
C GLY A 248 -6.18 -10.78 7.54
N ILE A 249 -6.15 -10.24 8.76
CA ILE A 249 -6.84 -9.01 9.13
C ILE A 249 -5.81 -8.02 9.67
N MET A 250 -5.82 -6.79 9.17
CA MET A 250 -4.89 -5.76 9.61
C MET A 250 -5.57 -4.41 9.76
N ALA A 251 -5.64 -3.92 10.98
CA ALA A 251 -6.10 -2.56 11.24
C ALA A 251 -4.98 -1.56 10.93
N THR A 252 -5.34 -0.44 10.32
CA THR A 252 -4.45 0.66 9.94
C THR A 252 -4.79 1.94 10.69
N PRO A 253 -3.82 2.88 10.88
CA PRO A 253 -2.43 2.83 10.41
C PRO A 253 -1.59 1.78 11.14
N CYS A 254 -0.62 1.19 10.43
CA CYS A 254 0.21 0.11 10.98
C CYS A 254 1.33 0.60 11.90
N LYS A 255 1.76 1.86 11.72
CA LYS A 255 2.81 2.55 12.47
C LYS A 255 2.60 4.06 12.40
N PRO A 256 3.27 4.88 13.25
CA PRO A 256 3.24 6.33 13.11
C PRO A 256 3.89 6.78 11.79
N VAL A 257 3.33 7.81 11.19
CA VAL A 257 3.97 8.51 10.07
C VAL A 257 5.17 9.29 10.62
N SER A 258 6.37 9.06 10.07
CA SER A 258 7.60 9.70 10.54
C SER A 258 7.63 11.19 10.19
N GLU A 259 7.61 12.05 11.22
CA GLU A 259 7.77 13.51 11.05
C GLU A 259 9.15 13.84 10.46
N GLU A 260 10.18 13.11 10.86
CA GLU A 260 11.53 13.28 10.33
C GLU A 260 11.59 13.01 8.83
N LEU A 261 11.05 11.87 8.38
CA LEU A 261 11.02 11.53 6.95
C LEU A 261 10.16 12.50 6.16
N LYS A 262 9.04 13.00 6.68
CA LYS A 262 8.25 14.03 6.00
C LYS A 262 9.07 15.30 5.68
N THR A 263 10.04 15.64 6.48
CA THR A 263 10.89 16.83 6.27
C THR A 263 12.18 16.53 5.50
N SER A 264 12.78 15.38 5.73
CA SER A 264 14.08 14.99 5.18
C SER A 264 14.01 14.22 3.88
N TRP A 265 12.85 13.64 3.54
CA TRP A 265 12.65 12.84 2.32
C TRP A 265 12.53 13.74 1.09
N ARG A 266 13.68 14.27 0.63
CA ARG A 266 13.82 15.12 -0.56
C ARG A 266 14.58 14.33 -1.60
N ALA A 267 13.88 13.35 -2.19
CA ALA A 267 14.46 12.40 -3.11
C ALA A 267 14.47 12.91 -4.54
N PHE A 268 15.54 12.62 -5.25
CA PHE A 268 15.72 12.82 -6.67
C PHE A 268 16.00 11.47 -7.33
N HIS A 269 15.19 11.10 -8.31
CA HIS A 269 15.29 9.82 -8.99
C HIS A 269 16.04 9.98 -10.31
N VAL A 270 17.17 9.29 -10.47
CA VAL A 270 18.00 9.35 -11.67
C VAL A 270 17.66 8.18 -12.58
N PHE A 271 16.96 8.49 -13.68
CA PHE A 271 16.81 7.59 -14.81
C PHE A 271 17.98 7.79 -15.78
N GLY A 272 19.14 7.45 -15.42
CA GLY A 272 20.27 7.49 -16.31
C GLY A 272 21.00 6.18 -16.20
N ASN A 273 21.15 5.50 -17.30
CA ASN A 273 22.00 4.35 -17.33
C ASN A 273 23.45 4.79 -17.17
N LEU A 274 24.03 4.55 -15.99
CA LEU A 274 25.48 4.52 -15.85
C LEU A 274 26.12 3.54 -16.87
N TYR A 275 25.30 2.68 -17.48
CA TYR A 275 25.67 1.60 -18.38
C TYR A 275 24.62 1.30 -19.46
N ALA A 276 23.78 2.24 -19.87
CA ALA A 276 23.00 2.01 -21.08
C ALA A 276 23.99 1.75 -22.22
N ALA A 277 23.92 0.56 -22.77
CA ALA A 277 24.60 0.34 -24.03
C ALA A 277 23.81 1.06 -25.12
N ASN A 278 24.48 1.91 -25.89
CA ASN A 278 23.98 2.35 -27.17
C ASN A 278 23.72 1.13 -28.08
N SER A 279 22.98 1.31 -29.16
CA SER A 279 22.72 0.27 -30.16
C SER A 279 24.00 -0.38 -30.72
N ASP A 280 25.16 0.26 -30.58
CA ASP A 280 26.47 -0.23 -30.96
C ASP A 280 27.22 -0.95 -29.81
N GLY A 281 26.60 -1.05 -28.62
CA GLY A 281 27.20 -1.69 -27.44
C GLY A 281 28.13 -0.78 -26.63
N SER A 282 28.30 0.49 -27.00
CA SER A 282 29.06 1.44 -26.20
C SER A 282 28.26 1.84 -24.94
N VAL A 283 28.99 2.04 -23.84
CA VAL A 283 28.39 2.44 -22.56
C VAL A 283 28.13 3.94 -22.56
N VAL A 284 26.89 4.33 -22.32
CA VAL A 284 26.55 5.74 -22.10
C VAL A 284 26.81 6.08 -20.63
N ASP A 285 27.63 7.08 -20.39
CA ASP A 285 27.75 7.69 -19.06
C ASP A 285 26.40 8.24 -18.62
N CYS A 286 26.12 8.22 -17.32
CA CYS A 286 24.94 8.87 -16.80
C CYS A 286 25.06 10.38 -17.06
N PRO A 287 24.43 10.91 -18.10
CA PRO A 287 24.70 12.29 -18.53
C PRO A 287 24.21 13.29 -17.48
N TYR A 288 23.22 12.92 -16.68
CA TYR A 288 22.45 13.84 -15.87
C TYR A 288 23.16 14.37 -14.61
N ILE A 289 24.02 13.60 -14.00
CA ILE A 289 24.82 14.10 -12.86
C ILE A 289 26.01 14.94 -13.37
N ASN A 290 26.53 14.61 -14.55
CA ASN A 290 27.69 15.28 -15.13
C ASN A 290 27.33 16.44 -16.08
N GLU A 291 26.13 16.43 -16.68
CA GLU A 291 25.65 17.50 -17.59
C GLU A 291 24.90 18.61 -16.85
N ILE A 292 24.49 18.39 -15.58
CA ILE A 292 23.99 19.46 -14.73
C ILE A 292 25.18 20.38 -14.40
N ASP A 293 25.13 21.62 -14.88
CA ASP A 293 26.12 22.64 -14.59
C ASP A 293 26.29 22.75 -13.07
N GLY A 294 27.45 22.31 -12.53
CA GLY A 294 27.67 22.12 -11.11
C GLY A 294 27.16 20.80 -10.51
N GLY A 295 26.47 19.95 -11.24
CA GLY A 295 26.09 18.55 -10.86
C GLY A 295 25.52 18.40 -9.45
N LEU A 296 26.25 17.68 -8.59
CA LEU A 296 25.86 17.42 -7.21
C LEU A 296 25.79 18.68 -6.35
N ASP A 297 26.62 19.73 -6.64
CA ASP A 297 26.53 21.02 -5.96
C ASP A 297 25.17 21.67 -6.16
N TYR A 298 24.67 21.64 -7.39
CA TYR A 298 23.33 22.17 -7.70
C TYR A 298 22.22 21.40 -6.99
N LEU A 299 22.25 20.07 -7.01
CA LEU A 299 21.27 19.26 -6.31
C LEU A 299 21.26 19.50 -4.81
N ALA A 300 22.46 19.62 -4.21
CA ALA A 300 22.60 19.92 -2.79
C ALA A 300 22.10 21.33 -2.44
N GLU A 301 22.42 22.36 -3.28
CA GLU A 301 21.90 23.73 -3.14
C GLU A 301 20.38 23.79 -3.20
N LYS A 302 19.75 23.02 -4.07
CA LYS A 302 18.28 22.92 -4.17
C LYS A 302 17.66 22.16 -3.01
N GLY A 303 18.46 21.49 -2.18
CA GLY A 303 18.01 20.81 -0.98
C GLY A 303 17.69 19.34 -1.16
N VAL A 304 18.14 18.72 -2.26
CA VAL A 304 18.08 17.26 -2.44
C VAL A 304 18.88 16.58 -1.33
N LYS A 305 18.34 15.52 -0.75
CA LYS A 305 18.95 14.74 0.34
C LYS A 305 19.17 13.29 -0.03
N TRP A 306 18.45 12.80 -1.03
CA TRP A 306 18.52 11.41 -1.49
C TRP A 306 18.57 11.34 -3.00
N ILE A 307 19.46 10.51 -3.53
CA ILE A 307 19.49 10.15 -4.94
C ILE A 307 19.15 8.67 -5.07
N ILE A 308 18.19 8.34 -5.93
CA ILE A 308 17.81 6.98 -6.27
C ILE A 308 18.38 6.68 -7.65
N PHE A 309 19.28 5.68 -7.73
CA PHE A 309 19.83 5.19 -8.99
C PHE A 309 18.94 4.08 -9.55
N HIS A 310 18.22 4.39 -10.62
CA HIS A 310 17.29 3.48 -11.26
C HIS A 310 18.03 2.59 -12.28
N GLU A 311 18.03 1.28 -12.07
CA GLU A 311 18.58 0.24 -12.98
C GLU A 311 19.94 0.55 -13.66
N SER A 312 20.66 1.52 -13.18
CA SER A 312 21.76 2.15 -13.90
C SER A 312 23.13 1.48 -13.64
N SER A 313 23.18 0.48 -12.79
CA SER A 313 24.44 -0.11 -12.36
C SER A 313 24.80 -1.42 -13.08
N SER A 314 23.82 -2.11 -13.68
CA SER A 314 24.01 -3.44 -14.28
C SER A 314 23.42 -3.58 -15.69
N ARG A 315 24.05 -4.42 -16.53
CA ARG A 315 23.47 -4.81 -17.83
C ARG A 315 22.32 -5.78 -17.70
N ALA A 316 22.36 -6.64 -16.69
CA ALA A 316 21.25 -7.53 -16.41
C ALA A 316 20.16 -6.74 -15.68
N GLN A 317 18.98 -6.67 -16.29
CA GLN A 317 17.83 -5.98 -15.73
C GLN A 317 17.51 -6.54 -14.33
N ASP A 318 17.23 -5.66 -13.38
CA ASP A 318 16.87 -5.95 -11.98
C ASP A 318 17.91 -6.77 -11.19
N TRP A 319 19.14 -6.93 -11.75
CA TRP A 319 20.19 -7.71 -11.09
C TRP A 319 20.79 -6.98 -9.87
N GLY A 320 20.94 -5.67 -9.94
CA GLY A 320 21.41 -4.85 -8.83
C GLY A 320 22.92 -4.83 -8.58
N LEU A 321 23.72 -5.71 -9.21
CA LEU A 321 25.17 -5.69 -9.05
C LEU A 321 25.85 -4.84 -10.12
N ALA A 322 26.67 -3.87 -9.70
CA ALA A 322 27.34 -2.96 -10.60
C ALA A 322 28.38 -3.67 -11.49
N GLU A 323 28.36 -3.38 -12.80
CA GLU A 323 29.39 -3.87 -13.73
C GLU A 323 30.75 -3.19 -13.55
N ASN A 324 30.73 -1.92 -13.13
CA ASN A 324 31.93 -1.19 -12.75
C ASN A 324 31.83 -0.77 -11.28
N PRO A 325 32.17 -1.66 -10.34
CA PRO A 325 32.02 -1.40 -8.91
C PRO A 325 32.83 -0.21 -8.42
N GLU A 326 34.01 0.03 -9.00
CA GLU A 326 34.92 1.14 -8.60
C GLU A 326 34.30 2.49 -8.94
N ARG A 327 33.80 2.63 -10.16
CA ARG A 327 33.12 3.83 -10.63
C ARG A 327 31.83 4.10 -9.83
N PHE A 328 31.06 3.05 -9.54
CA PHE A 328 29.83 3.16 -8.77
C PHE A 328 30.12 3.61 -7.34
N ARG A 329 31.14 3.03 -6.68
CA ARG A 329 31.60 3.49 -5.35
C ARG A 329 32.06 4.93 -5.36
N ALA A 330 32.83 5.34 -6.39
CA ALA A 330 33.29 6.73 -6.51
C ALA A 330 32.11 7.70 -6.57
N MET A 331 31.08 7.39 -7.33
CA MET A 331 29.87 8.21 -7.42
C MET A 331 29.10 8.28 -6.09
N ILE A 332 28.96 7.17 -5.37
CA ILE A 332 28.34 7.16 -4.03
C ILE A 332 29.14 8.04 -3.07
N HIS A 333 30.47 7.91 -3.08
CA HIS A 333 31.35 8.75 -2.27
C HIS A 333 31.18 10.25 -2.58
N ASP A 334 31.06 10.61 -3.86
CA ASP A 334 30.85 12.00 -4.26
C ASP A 334 29.48 12.50 -3.81
N CYS A 335 28.43 11.70 -3.88
CA CYS A 335 27.11 12.03 -3.29
C CYS A 335 27.23 12.31 -1.79
N HIS A 336 27.92 11.45 -1.05
CA HIS A 336 28.14 11.62 0.39
C HIS A 336 28.92 12.89 0.71
N ALA A 337 29.94 13.25 -0.10
CA ALA A 337 30.70 14.49 0.06
C ALA A 337 29.82 15.75 -0.07
N HIS A 338 28.71 15.68 -0.79
CA HIS A 338 27.71 16.74 -0.93
C HIS A 338 26.55 16.62 0.11
N GLY A 339 26.64 15.70 1.07
CA GLY A 339 25.61 15.45 2.06
C GLY A 339 24.33 14.83 1.51
N ILE A 340 24.44 14.11 0.40
CA ILE A 340 23.35 13.42 -0.30
C ILE A 340 23.52 11.91 -0.07
N LYS A 341 22.50 11.27 0.46
CA LYS A 341 22.40 9.82 0.61
C LYS A 341 21.95 9.15 -0.67
N THR A 342 22.21 7.83 -0.80
CA THR A 342 22.00 7.10 -2.03
C THR A 342 21.14 5.86 -1.84
N MET A 343 20.29 5.57 -2.82
CA MET A 343 19.55 4.31 -2.92
C MET A 343 19.79 3.64 -4.26
N MET A 344 19.69 2.32 -4.27
CA MET A 344 19.78 1.53 -5.46
C MET A 344 18.46 0.84 -5.76
N TYR A 345 18.08 0.78 -7.03
CA TYR A 345 16.88 0.14 -7.53
C TYR A 345 16.98 -1.39 -7.47
N PHE A 346 15.89 -2.01 -7.03
CA PHE A 346 15.63 -3.45 -7.10
C PHE A 346 14.20 -3.69 -7.59
N GLY A 347 14.07 -4.32 -8.75
CA GLY A 347 12.77 -4.69 -9.30
C GLY A 347 12.29 -6.08 -8.84
N TYR A 348 11.20 -6.50 -9.41
CA TYR A 348 10.52 -7.78 -9.14
C TYR A 348 10.70 -8.78 -10.28
N GLU A 349 11.73 -8.61 -11.10
CA GLU A 349 11.96 -9.38 -12.30
C GLU A 349 13.34 -10.02 -12.30
N MET A 350 13.49 -11.06 -13.10
CA MET A 350 14.75 -11.75 -13.36
C MET A 350 15.08 -11.72 -14.85
N SER A 351 16.22 -11.15 -15.18
CA SER A 351 16.70 -11.09 -16.55
C SER A 351 17.25 -12.45 -17.03
N THR A 352 17.06 -12.72 -18.32
CA THR A 352 17.73 -13.87 -19.01
C THR A 352 19.25 -13.77 -19.00
N LEU A 353 19.83 -12.61 -18.64
CA LEU A 353 21.29 -12.43 -18.46
C LEU A 353 21.75 -12.68 -17.02
N CYS A 354 20.82 -12.88 -16.06
CA CYS A 354 21.21 -13.18 -14.69
C CYS A 354 21.97 -14.51 -14.63
N PRO A 355 23.10 -14.60 -13.89
CA PRO A 355 23.88 -15.83 -13.78
C PRO A 355 23.08 -17.03 -13.28
N SER A 356 22.11 -16.80 -12.39
CA SER A 356 21.22 -17.83 -11.84
C SER A 356 20.09 -18.28 -12.78
N TRP A 357 19.94 -17.67 -13.96
CA TRP A 357 18.85 -17.94 -14.89
C TRP A 357 18.72 -19.43 -15.25
N TYR A 358 19.80 -20.04 -15.71
CA TYR A 358 19.76 -21.41 -16.23
C TYR A 358 19.43 -22.45 -15.16
N ASP A 359 19.87 -22.21 -13.94
CA ASP A 359 19.72 -23.17 -12.84
C ASP A 359 18.41 -22.99 -12.08
N HIS A 360 17.87 -21.74 -12.01
CA HIS A 360 16.83 -21.40 -11.05
C HIS A 360 15.57 -20.77 -11.65
N ALA A 361 15.55 -20.34 -12.92
CA ALA A 361 14.39 -19.69 -13.51
C ALA A 361 13.07 -20.47 -13.30
N PRO A 362 13.01 -21.83 -13.50
CA PRO A 362 11.78 -22.57 -13.29
C PRO A 362 11.27 -22.54 -11.84
N ASP A 363 12.16 -22.34 -10.87
CA ASP A 363 11.82 -22.32 -9.44
C ASP A 363 11.59 -20.90 -8.92
N TYR A 364 11.97 -19.87 -9.67
CA TYR A 364 11.86 -18.48 -9.27
C TYR A 364 10.69 -17.76 -9.95
N LEU A 365 10.35 -18.13 -11.20
CA LEU A 365 9.45 -17.32 -12.02
C LEU A 365 7.99 -17.62 -11.76
N ILE A 366 7.18 -16.59 -11.95
CA ILE A 366 5.72 -16.68 -11.99
C ILE A 366 5.30 -17.44 -13.25
N ASN A 367 4.38 -18.39 -13.06
CA ASN A 367 3.70 -19.06 -14.16
C ASN A 367 2.24 -18.62 -14.23
N THR A 368 1.75 -18.46 -15.47
CA THR A 368 0.35 -18.41 -15.77
C THR A 368 -0.30 -19.79 -15.62
N PRO A 369 -1.65 -19.92 -15.59
CA PRO A 369 -2.33 -21.21 -15.49
C PRO A 369 -1.98 -22.20 -16.60
N ASP A 370 -1.65 -21.72 -17.79
CA ASP A 370 -1.21 -22.54 -18.95
C ASP A 370 0.31 -22.81 -18.97
N GLY A 371 1.04 -22.40 -17.91
CA GLY A 371 2.44 -22.75 -17.68
C GLY A 371 3.47 -21.84 -18.32
N HIS A 372 3.05 -20.72 -18.93
CA HIS A 372 3.98 -19.72 -19.46
C HIS A 372 4.54 -18.82 -18.36
N TYR A 373 5.77 -18.35 -18.54
CA TYR A 373 6.35 -17.33 -17.66
C TYR A 373 5.73 -15.96 -17.95
N THR A 374 5.40 -15.22 -16.89
CA THR A 374 4.88 -13.85 -17.01
C THR A 374 6.04 -12.91 -17.34
N GLY A 375 6.02 -12.35 -18.55
CA GLY A 375 7.07 -11.46 -19.05
C GLY A 375 6.94 -10.04 -18.54
N GLY A 376 8.08 -9.42 -18.28
CA GLY A 376 8.23 -7.99 -18.05
C GLY A 376 8.89 -7.30 -19.25
N TRP A 377 10.01 -6.63 -18.99
CA TRP A 377 10.66 -5.75 -19.97
C TRP A 377 11.54 -6.48 -20.97
N GLN A 378 11.79 -5.81 -22.10
CA GLN A 378 12.84 -6.14 -23.06
C GLN A 378 13.75 -4.95 -23.19
N ARG A 379 15.08 -5.15 -23.11
CA ARG A 379 16.06 -4.12 -23.36
C ARG A 379 17.37 -4.66 -23.88
N LEU A 380 18.23 -3.78 -24.35
CA LEU A 380 19.59 -4.13 -24.72
C LEU A 380 20.43 -4.48 -23.47
N PRO A 381 21.41 -5.39 -23.62
CA PRO A 381 21.75 -6.16 -24.81
C PRO A 381 20.89 -7.42 -24.97
N HIS A 382 19.86 -7.37 -25.79
CA HIS A 382 18.99 -8.50 -26.22
C HIS A 382 18.55 -9.45 -25.10
N GLN A 383 18.01 -8.90 -24.03
CA GLN A 383 17.50 -9.66 -22.88
C GLN A 383 15.99 -9.50 -22.71
N ARG A 384 15.39 -10.45 -22.02
CA ARG A 384 14.03 -10.33 -21.46
C ARG A 384 14.12 -10.48 -19.96
N ALA A 385 13.27 -9.77 -19.26
CA ALA A 385 13.03 -9.99 -17.85
C ALA A 385 11.67 -10.70 -17.64
N PHE A 386 11.56 -11.49 -16.61
CA PHE A 386 10.37 -12.23 -16.25
C PHE A 386 10.09 -12.06 -14.75
N MET A 387 8.81 -11.92 -14.40
CA MET A 387 8.37 -11.68 -13.03
C MET A 387 8.71 -12.86 -12.12
N VAL A 388 9.18 -12.56 -10.92
CA VAL A 388 9.56 -13.55 -9.91
C VAL A 388 8.46 -13.75 -8.86
N CYS A 389 8.38 -14.97 -8.33
CA CYS A 389 7.51 -15.30 -7.21
C CYS A 389 8.32 -15.49 -5.93
N TYR A 390 8.00 -14.73 -4.90
CA TYR A 390 8.73 -14.80 -3.63
C TYR A 390 8.35 -15.99 -2.74
N ARG A 391 7.42 -16.82 -3.16
CA ARG A 391 7.22 -18.14 -2.56
C ARG A 391 8.32 -19.12 -2.99
N GLY A 392 8.96 -18.86 -4.13
CA GLY A 392 10.19 -19.54 -4.57
C GLY A 392 11.45 -19.02 -3.86
N GLY A 393 12.61 -19.49 -4.29
CA GLY A 393 13.89 -19.16 -3.67
C GLY A 393 14.49 -17.78 -4.00
N TYR A 394 13.89 -17.02 -4.92
CA TYR A 394 14.44 -15.74 -5.38
C TYR A 394 14.59 -14.70 -4.27
N GLY A 395 13.72 -14.74 -3.24
CA GLY A 395 13.82 -13.85 -2.10
C GLY A 395 15.16 -13.94 -1.35
N ASP A 396 15.73 -15.14 -1.24
CA ASP A 396 17.04 -15.33 -0.60
C ASP A 396 18.18 -14.77 -1.45
N GLU A 397 18.05 -14.84 -2.77
CA GLU A 397 19.00 -14.22 -3.68
C GLU A 397 18.92 -12.69 -3.62
N LEU A 398 17.72 -12.12 -3.59
CA LEU A 398 17.51 -10.69 -3.43
C LEU A 398 18.14 -10.17 -2.12
N ILE A 399 17.90 -10.84 -0.99
CA ILE A 399 18.51 -10.47 0.30
C ILE A 399 20.04 -10.44 0.20
N ARG A 400 20.67 -11.51 -0.34
CA ARG A 400 22.13 -11.54 -0.49
C ARG A 400 22.67 -10.42 -1.38
N ARG A 401 21.93 -10.03 -2.41
CA ARG A 401 22.32 -8.90 -3.28
C ARG A 401 22.20 -7.57 -2.56
N VAL A 402 21.13 -7.37 -1.81
CA VAL A 402 20.94 -6.16 -0.98
C VAL A 402 22.05 -6.04 0.06
N GLU A 403 22.36 -7.12 0.79
CA GLU A 403 23.50 -7.17 1.72
C GLU A 403 24.81 -6.78 1.03
N TYR A 404 25.08 -7.40 -0.12
CA TYR A 404 26.31 -7.15 -0.87
C TYR A 404 26.44 -5.67 -1.29
N VAL A 405 25.40 -5.08 -1.88
CA VAL A 405 25.49 -3.69 -2.37
C VAL A 405 25.60 -2.68 -1.24
N MET A 406 24.94 -2.90 -0.11
CA MET A 406 25.08 -2.05 1.06
C MET A 406 26.48 -2.16 1.67
N ASP A 407 26.99 -3.38 1.85
CA ASP A 407 28.28 -3.61 2.52
C ASP A 407 29.49 -3.23 1.63
N HIS A 408 29.37 -3.34 0.29
CA HIS A 408 30.51 -3.15 -0.62
C HIS A 408 30.48 -1.85 -1.41
N TYR A 409 29.31 -1.27 -1.67
CA TYR A 409 29.21 0.01 -2.38
C TYR A 409 28.95 1.19 -1.45
N GLY A 410 28.43 0.94 -0.24
CA GLY A 410 28.16 1.99 0.75
C GLY A 410 26.86 2.75 0.46
N ILE A 411 25.89 2.13 -0.23
CA ILE A 411 24.57 2.75 -0.43
C ILE A 411 23.81 2.82 0.91
N ASP A 412 23.00 3.85 1.06
CA ASP A 412 22.26 4.15 2.30
C ASP A 412 20.87 3.54 2.35
N GLY A 413 20.45 2.84 1.31
CA GLY A 413 19.16 2.20 1.26
C GLY A 413 18.84 1.59 -0.09
N ILE A 414 17.61 1.09 -0.21
CA ILE A 414 17.11 0.49 -1.45
C ILE A 414 15.81 1.15 -1.88
N TYR A 415 15.64 1.24 -3.19
CA TYR A 415 14.37 1.54 -3.82
C TYR A 415 13.84 0.25 -4.46
N THR A 416 12.64 -0.16 -4.08
CA THR A 416 12.01 -1.38 -4.62
C THR A 416 10.85 -1.02 -5.52
N ASP A 417 10.74 -1.72 -6.66
CA ASP A 417 9.68 -1.51 -7.62
C ASP A 417 8.92 -2.82 -7.86
N GLY A 418 7.61 -2.83 -7.57
CA GLY A 418 6.75 -4.00 -7.69
C GLY A 418 7.07 -5.18 -6.75
N THR A 419 8.13 -5.09 -5.97
CA THR A 419 8.62 -6.15 -5.05
C THR A 419 7.62 -6.46 -3.92
N TYR A 420 6.87 -5.47 -3.50
CA TYR A 420 5.89 -5.59 -2.41
C TYR A 420 4.52 -6.10 -2.88
N VAL A 421 4.31 -6.21 -4.19
CA VAL A 421 3.06 -6.71 -4.77
C VAL A 421 3.03 -8.23 -4.75
N PRO A 422 2.00 -8.85 -4.18
CA PRO A 422 1.84 -10.31 -4.21
C PRO A 422 1.26 -10.77 -5.54
N TRP A 423 2.05 -10.67 -6.62
CA TRP A 423 1.65 -11.02 -7.96
C TRP A 423 1.07 -12.43 -8.05
N GLU A 424 -0.02 -12.59 -8.80
CA GLU A 424 -0.65 -13.88 -8.99
C GLU A 424 0.29 -14.91 -9.63
N CYS A 425 0.24 -16.14 -9.16
CA CYS A 425 1.13 -17.20 -9.62
C CYS A 425 0.43 -18.56 -9.64
N ALA A 426 0.69 -19.36 -10.68
CA ALA A 426 0.22 -20.73 -10.81
C ALA A 426 1.34 -21.77 -10.79
N ASN A 427 2.58 -21.39 -10.45
CA ASN A 427 3.74 -22.28 -10.48
C ASN A 427 3.68 -23.31 -9.34
N ALA A 428 3.40 -24.56 -9.70
CA ALA A 428 3.29 -25.66 -8.75
C ALA A 428 4.63 -26.06 -8.09
N ARG A 429 5.78 -25.68 -8.66
CA ARG A 429 7.10 -26.03 -8.12
C ARG A 429 7.34 -25.43 -6.74
N HIS A 430 6.77 -24.26 -6.47
CA HIS A 430 6.85 -23.59 -5.17
C HIS A 430 5.48 -23.45 -4.48
N GLY A 431 4.51 -24.31 -4.87
CA GLY A 431 3.22 -24.42 -4.18
C GLY A 431 2.23 -23.28 -4.48
N CYS A 432 2.40 -22.56 -5.58
CA CYS A 432 1.41 -21.60 -6.04
C CYS A 432 0.38 -22.22 -6.95
N GLY A 433 -0.82 -21.64 -6.94
CA GLY A 433 -1.96 -22.08 -7.71
C GLY A 433 -2.56 -23.40 -7.19
N TYR A 434 -3.72 -23.72 -7.69
CA TYR A 434 -4.43 -24.98 -7.41
C TYR A 434 -5.09 -25.52 -8.68
N THR A 435 -5.48 -26.77 -8.67
CA THR A 435 -6.22 -27.38 -9.76
C THR A 435 -7.62 -27.72 -9.28
N ASP A 436 -8.63 -27.16 -9.95
CA ASP A 436 -10.01 -27.41 -9.61
C ASP A 436 -10.45 -28.85 -9.96
N ARG A 437 -11.67 -29.21 -9.58
CA ARG A 437 -12.26 -30.53 -9.83
C ARG A 437 -12.46 -30.83 -11.32
N ASN A 438 -12.45 -29.83 -12.19
CA ASN A 438 -12.59 -29.98 -13.63
C ASN A 438 -11.22 -30.12 -14.31
N GLY A 439 -10.14 -30.03 -13.56
CA GLY A 439 -8.76 -30.09 -14.03
C GLY A 439 -8.20 -28.74 -14.51
N ALA A 440 -8.93 -27.64 -14.33
CA ALA A 440 -8.45 -26.32 -14.67
C ALA A 440 -7.46 -25.81 -13.60
N ARG A 441 -6.37 -25.21 -14.05
CA ARG A 441 -5.36 -24.60 -13.19
C ARG A 441 -5.73 -23.15 -12.89
N HIS A 442 -5.61 -22.72 -11.63
CA HIS A 442 -5.88 -21.39 -11.14
C HIS A 442 -4.66 -20.79 -10.47
N THR A 443 -4.59 -19.46 -10.38
CA THR A 443 -3.54 -18.72 -9.69
C THR A 443 -3.84 -18.58 -8.20
N THR A 444 -2.82 -18.29 -7.41
CA THR A 444 -2.93 -17.82 -6.02
C THR A 444 -2.06 -16.59 -5.82
N PHE A 445 -2.30 -15.83 -4.76
CA PHE A 445 -1.65 -14.55 -4.47
C PHE A 445 -0.77 -14.68 -3.22
N PRO A 446 0.57 -14.76 -3.32
CA PRO A 446 1.45 -15.14 -2.23
C PRO A 446 1.69 -14.01 -1.21
N ILE A 447 0.63 -13.40 -0.65
CA ILE A 447 0.66 -12.23 0.25
C ILE A 447 1.58 -12.48 1.45
N PHE A 448 1.43 -13.62 2.12
CA PHE A 448 2.21 -13.93 3.32
C PHE A 448 3.67 -14.31 3.00
N ALA A 449 3.93 -14.81 1.79
CA ALA A 449 5.31 -15.06 1.36
C ALA A 449 6.03 -13.75 1.01
N VAL A 450 5.37 -12.84 0.30
CA VAL A 450 5.88 -11.48 0.07
C VAL A 450 6.11 -10.77 1.40
N ARG A 451 5.13 -10.80 2.31
CA ARG A 451 5.29 -10.22 3.66
C ARG A 451 6.53 -10.74 4.38
N LYS A 452 6.75 -12.06 4.35
CA LYS A 452 7.93 -12.66 4.97
C LYS A 452 9.23 -12.13 4.37
N LEU A 453 9.28 -11.96 3.05
CA LEU A 453 10.42 -11.38 2.36
C LEU A 453 10.64 -9.92 2.77
N VAL A 454 9.61 -9.07 2.67
CA VAL A 454 9.75 -7.63 2.92
C VAL A 454 10.09 -7.32 4.39
N LYS A 455 9.62 -8.14 5.34
CA LYS A 455 10.07 -8.09 6.73
C LYS A 455 11.57 -8.37 6.86
N ARG A 456 12.08 -9.38 6.14
CA ARG A 456 13.53 -9.69 6.09
C ARG A 456 14.33 -8.58 5.39
N LEU A 457 13.80 -7.99 4.30
CA LEU A 457 14.42 -6.84 3.63
C LEU A 457 14.54 -5.66 4.60
N TYR A 458 13.47 -5.35 5.32
CA TYR A 458 13.47 -4.29 6.33
C TYR A 458 14.54 -4.55 7.40
N GLU A 459 14.58 -5.76 7.95
CA GLU A 459 15.60 -6.18 8.92
C GLU A 459 17.03 -6.06 8.35
N THR A 460 17.24 -6.49 7.11
CA THR A 460 18.53 -6.44 6.42
C THR A 460 19.03 -5.02 6.22
N VAL A 461 18.17 -4.14 5.76
CA VAL A 461 18.48 -2.73 5.45
C VAL A 461 18.66 -1.91 6.74
N HIS A 462 17.71 -2.04 7.68
CA HIS A 462 17.77 -1.29 8.93
C HIS A 462 18.90 -1.71 9.87
N SER A 463 19.31 -2.99 9.85
CA SER A 463 20.50 -3.43 10.60
C SER A 463 21.80 -2.76 10.11
N ARG A 464 21.78 -2.18 8.92
CA ARG A 464 22.86 -1.39 8.30
C ARG A 464 22.63 0.12 8.36
N GLY A 465 21.58 0.57 9.06
CA GLY A 465 21.22 2.00 9.19
C GLY A 465 20.61 2.60 7.93
N GLY A 466 20.11 1.75 7.01
CA GLY A 466 19.52 2.18 5.75
C GLY A 466 18.01 2.37 5.81
N LEU A 467 17.43 2.85 4.70
CA LEU A 467 15.98 3.04 4.51
C LEU A 467 15.48 2.29 3.27
N ILE A 468 14.17 2.02 3.24
CA ILE A 468 13.48 1.43 2.09
C ILE A 468 12.43 2.39 1.56
N ASP A 469 12.59 2.77 0.28
CA ASP A 469 11.56 3.44 -0.51
C ASP A 469 10.90 2.40 -1.44
N THR A 470 9.57 2.38 -1.49
CA THR A 470 8.81 1.34 -2.20
C THR A 470 7.86 1.94 -3.21
N HIS A 471 7.86 1.38 -4.42
CA HIS A 471 6.93 1.71 -5.50
C HIS A 471 6.13 0.47 -5.92
N GLN A 472 4.86 0.62 -6.23
CA GLN A 472 3.99 -0.50 -6.62
C GLN A 472 3.18 -0.30 -7.90
N SER A 473 2.79 0.91 -8.27
CA SER A 473 1.85 1.23 -9.36
C SER A 473 0.50 0.49 -9.24
N THR A 474 0.09 0.20 -8.01
CA THR A 474 -1.16 -0.51 -7.71
C THR A 474 -1.72 -0.05 -6.35
N CYS A 475 -2.74 -0.70 -5.80
CA CYS A 475 -3.29 -0.29 -4.50
C CYS A 475 -2.36 -0.64 -3.33
N CYS A 476 -2.53 0.07 -2.23
CA CYS A 476 -1.78 -0.14 -0.98
C CYS A 476 -2.17 -1.44 -0.29
N ILE A 477 -1.34 -2.49 -0.41
CA ILE A 477 -1.57 -3.80 0.21
C ILE A 477 -0.83 -3.84 1.55
N MET A 478 -1.50 -3.48 2.63
CA MET A 478 -0.87 -3.24 3.93
C MET A 478 -0.15 -4.41 4.59
N PRO A 479 -0.55 -5.67 4.46
CA PRO A 479 0.25 -6.79 4.96
C PRO A 479 1.69 -6.82 4.46
N THR A 480 1.95 -6.25 3.28
CA THR A 480 3.30 -6.15 2.71
C THR A 480 3.93 -4.78 2.94
N LEU A 481 3.19 -3.70 2.72
CA LEU A 481 3.67 -2.31 2.83
C LEU A 481 4.00 -1.85 4.27
N SER A 482 3.62 -2.58 5.31
CA SER A 482 3.96 -2.20 6.68
C SER A 482 5.49 -2.10 6.91
N PHE A 483 6.28 -2.83 6.13
CA PHE A 483 7.75 -2.89 6.24
C PHE A 483 8.48 -2.04 5.20
N CYS A 484 8.03 -0.81 4.94
CA CYS A 484 8.78 0.21 4.19
C CYS A 484 8.86 1.51 5.00
N ASP A 485 9.76 2.40 4.65
CA ASP A 485 9.90 3.70 5.31
C ASP A 485 9.13 4.77 4.58
N THR A 486 9.25 4.78 3.25
CA THR A 486 8.54 5.68 2.35
C THR A 486 7.87 4.89 1.23
N TYR A 487 6.80 5.46 0.71
CA TYR A 487 6.01 4.89 -0.37
C TYR A 487 5.90 5.91 -1.50
N TYR A 488 6.16 5.46 -2.71
CA TYR A 488 6.16 6.29 -3.90
C TYR A 488 5.20 5.71 -4.93
N ASP A 489 4.10 6.41 -5.21
CA ASP A 489 3.10 5.92 -6.15
C ASP A 489 2.37 7.05 -6.91
N GLY A 490 1.49 6.67 -7.82
CA GLY A 490 0.73 7.55 -8.70
C GLY A 490 0.83 7.17 -10.17
N GLU A 491 1.66 6.18 -10.54
CA GLU A 491 1.83 5.76 -11.92
C GLU A 491 0.54 5.20 -12.51
N ASN A 492 -0.26 4.53 -11.70
CA ASN A 492 -1.55 3.97 -12.09
C ASN A 492 -2.60 5.01 -12.55
N ILE A 493 -2.42 6.30 -12.27
CA ILE A 493 -3.33 7.36 -12.74
C ILE A 493 -2.85 8.07 -14.00
N GLN A 494 -1.68 7.76 -14.52
CA GLN A 494 -1.10 8.45 -15.69
C GLN A 494 -2.06 8.46 -16.90
N GLY A 495 -2.73 7.34 -17.16
CA GLY A 495 -3.68 7.26 -18.28
C GLY A 495 -4.90 8.17 -18.12
N SER A 496 -5.43 8.29 -16.90
CA SER A 496 -6.53 9.21 -16.59
C SER A 496 -6.08 10.66 -16.72
N LEU A 497 -4.86 10.97 -16.26
CA LEU A 497 -4.24 12.27 -16.37
C LEU A 497 -4.07 12.69 -17.84
N ILE A 498 -3.53 11.82 -18.69
CA ILE A 498 -3.35 12.09 -20.12
C ILE A 498 -4.68 12.38 -20.81
N LYS A 499 -5.75 11.62 -20.46
CA LYS A 499 -7.09 11.87 -21.01
C LYS A 499 -7.66 13.22 -20.59
N ALA A 500 -7.44 13.63 -19.34
CA ALA A 500 -7.93 14.89 -18.81
C ALA A 500 -7.22 16.10 -19.43
N LEU A 501 -5.93 15.99 -19.72
CA LEU A 501 -5.13 17.06 -20.34
C LEU A 501 -5.58 17.44 -21.74
N GLY A 502 -6.30 16.55 -22.45
CA GLY A 502 -6.94 16.84 -23.73
C GLY A 502 -8.33 17.51 -23.60
N SER A 503 -8.79 17.82 -22.39
CA SER A 503 -10.08 18.44 -22.11
C SER A 503 -9.92 19.76 -21.34
N ASP A 504 -10.86 20.69 -21.52
CA ASP A 504 -10.95 21.92 -20.71
C ASP A 504 -11.45 21.66 -19.27
N SER A 505 -11.16 20.49 -18.73
CA SER A 505 -11.66 20.01 -17.44
C SER A 505 -10.62 20.24 -16.33
N GLY A 506 -11.08 20.44 -15.10
CA GLY A 506 -10.21 20.52 -13.94
C GLY A 506 -9.64 19.17 -13.50
N ILE A 507 -8.77 19.18 -12.50
CA ILE A 507 -8.14 17.96 -11.94
C ILE A 507 -9.17 16.93 -11.48
N THR A 508 -10.27 17.38 -10.88
CA THR A 508 -11.34 16.52 -10.35
C THR A 508 -12.11 15.74 -11.42
N SER A 509 -11.91 16.04 -12.69
CA SER A 509 -12.52 15.29 -13.81
C SER A 509 -11.85 13.95 -14.09
N PHE A 510 -10.59 13.77 -13.69
CA PHE A 510 -9.85 12.53 -13.92
C PHE A 510 -9.45 11.80 -12.64
N MET A 511 -9.48 12.48 -11.50
CA MET A 511 -9.15 11.93 -10.20
C MET A 511 -10.27 12.26 -9.21
N SER A 512 -10.88 11.22 -8.66
CA SER A 512 -11.76 11.35 -7.50
C SER A 512 -10.90 11.75 -6.28
N LEU A 513 -11.30 12.81 -5.56
CA LEU A 513 -10.60 13.21 -4.34
C LEU A 513 -10.70 12.14 -3.23
N PRO A 514 -11.83 11.42 -3.05
CA PRO A 514 -11.87 10.23 -2.19
C PRO A 514 -10.85 9.16 -2.59
N ALA A 515 -10.69 8.84 -3.88
CA ALA A 515 -9.68 7.90 -4.35
C ALA A 515 -8.27 8.37 -4.00
N PHE A 516 -7.95 9.65 -4.21
CA PHE A 516 -6.67 10.23 -3.81
C PHE A 516 -6.43 10.11 -2.31
N ARG A 517 -7.44 10.42 -1.49
CA ARG A 517 -7.34 10.30 -0.02
C ARG A 517 -7.15 8.87 0.46
N THR A 518 -7.65 7.89 -0.29
CA THR A 518 -7.52 6.48 0.05
C THR A 518 -6.12 5.95 -0.24
N GLU A 519 -5.57 6.25 -1.43
CA GLU A 519 -4.36 5.60 -1.94
C GLU A 519 -3.08 6.43 -1.77
N TYR A 520 -3.15 7.78 -1.84
CA TYR A 520 -1.96 8.61 -2.01
C TYR A 520 -1.68 9.55 -0.82
N MET A 521 -2.39 9.42 0.29
CA MET A 521 -2.10 10.22 1.50
C MET A 521 -1.13 9.52 2.46
N GLY A 522 -1.12 8.20 2.50
CA GLY A 522 -0.32 7.40 3.39
C GLY A 522 -0.71 7.44 4.88
N LYS A 523 -1.37 8.49 5.37
CA LYS A 523 -1.70 8.69 6.79
C LYS A 523 -2.62 7.61 7.35
N ASN A 524 -3.66 7.25 6.62
CA ASN A 524 -4.61 6.17 6.96
C ASN A 524 -3.96 4.79 7.02
N LEU A 525 -2.76 4.67 6.46
CA LEU A 525 -2.00 3.43 6.34
C LEU A 525 -0.78 3.40 7.29
N GLY A 526 -0.25 4.57 7.67
CA GLY A 526 0.97 4.73 8.46
C GLY A 526 2.23 4.80 7.60
N LEU A 527 2.11 5.41 6.41
CA LEU A 527 3.20 5.58 5.45
C LEU A 527 3.52 7.05 5.22
N VAL A 528 4.77 7.33 4.89
CA VAL A 528 5.18 8.61 4.30
C VAL A 528 5.09 8.45 2.79
N ASP A 529 4.05 9.02 2.19
CA ASP A 529 3.81 8.91 0.76
C ASP A 529 4.46 10.07 -0.01
N GLN A 530 4.98 9.76 -1.19
CA GLN A 530 5.40 10.70 -2.22
C GLN A 530 4.69 10.40 -3.53
N PHE A 531 4.12 11.43 -4.13
CA PHE A 531 3.36 11.28 -5.35
C PHE A 531 4.24 11.41 -6.60
N ILE A 532 4.01 10.55 -7.59
CA ILE A 532 4.66 10.62 -8.91
C ILE A 532 4.09 11.82 -9.67
N SER A 533 4.94 12.77 -10.02
CA SER A 533 4.48 14.02 -10.64
C SER A 533 4.01 13.87 -12.08
N TYR A 534 4.55 12.96 -12.85
CA TYR A 534 4.34 12.82 -14.32
C TYR A 534 4.23 14.15 -15.07
N ALA A 535 4.88 15.16 -14.54
CA ALA A 535 4.84 16.48 -15.14
C ALA A 535 5.40 16.40 -16.57
N ASN A 536 4.59 16.72 -17.55
CA ASN A 536 4.93 16.74 -18.96
C ASN A 536 4.49 18.08 -19.55
N PRO A 537 5.43 19.04 -19.75
CA PRO A 537 5.10 20.36 -20.28
C PRO A 537 4.43 20.33 -21.65
N ALA A 538 4.77 19.35 -22.51
CA ALA A 538 4.14 19.19 -23.80
C ALA A 538 2.64 18.88 -23.71
N LEU A 539 2.22 18.26 -22.58
CA LEU A 539 0.83 17.98 -22.27
C LEU A 539 0.21 19.05 -21.35
N GLY A 540 0.92 20.11 -21.01
CA GLY A 540 0.45 21.17 -20.12
C GLY A 540 0.34 20.76 -18.64
N TRP A 541 0.99 19.67 -18.22
CA TRP A 541 1.06 19.22 -16.83
C TRP A 541 2.42 19.59 -16.22
N SER A 542 2.41 20.43 -15.20
CA SER A 542 3.60 20.90 -14.50
C SER A 542 3.70 20.34 -13.10
N ILE A 543 4.89 20.44 -12.48
CA ILE A 543 5.08 20.16 -11.06
C ILE A 543 4.19 21.04 -10.17
N GLU A 544 3.93 22.28 -10.59
CA GLU A 544 3.03 23.20 -9.90
C GLU A 544 1.59 22.65 -9.85
N LYS A 545 1.07 22.15 -10.98
CA LYS A 545 -0.26 21.51 -11.02
C LYS A 545 -0.32 20.26 -10.13
N THR A 546 0.76 19.48 -10.12
CA THR A 546 0.86 18.33 -9.21
C THR A 546 0.81 18.81 -7.76
N CYS A 547 1.56 19.85 -7.40
CA CYS A 547 1.52 20.45 -6.06
C CYS A 547 0.14 20.98 -5.69
N ALA A 548 -0.63 21.52 -6.66
CA ALA A 548 -1.99 21.96 -6.38
C ALA A 548 -2.90 20.83 -5.90
N LEU A 549 -2.72 19.60 -6.41
CA LEU A 549 -3.44 18.43 -5.94
C LEU A 549 -2.87 17.89 -4.62
N THR A 550 -1.56 17.73 -4.53
CA THR A 550 -0.93 16.95 -3.45
C THR A 550 -0.81 17.73 -2.14
N LEU A 551 -0.48 19.03 -2.18
CA LEU A 551 -0.21 19.79 -0.96
C LEU A 551 -1.43 19.98 -0.06
N ILE A 552 -2.64 20.07 -0.63
CA ILE A 552 -3.88 20.13 0.15
C ILE A 552 -4.17 18.81 0.90
N HIS A 553 -3.49 17.72 0.52
CA HIS A 553 -3.61 16.39 1.11
C HIS A 553 -2.43 16.03 2.04
N ASP A 554 -1.54 16.99 2.33
CA ASP A 554 -0.33 16.78 3.13
C ASP A 554 0.65 15.77 2.49
N VAL A 555 0.72 15.75 1.16
CA VAL A 555 1.59 14.91 0.34
C VAL A 555 2.54 15.77 -0.50
N LEU A 556 3.81 15.38 -0.57
CA LEU A 556 4.79 16.03 -1.43
C LEU A 556 4.97 15.22 -2.73
N PRO A 557 4.94 15.86 -3.90
CA PRO A 557 5.37 15.18 -5.09
C PRO A 557 6.89 15.07 -5.13
N ARG A 558 7.40 14.01 -5.76
CA ARG A 558 8.82 13.91 -6.12
C ARG A 558 9.07 14.76 -7.37
N PRO A 559 10.16 15.54 -7.46
CA PRO A 559 10.58 16.16 -8.72
C PRO A 559 10.67 15.11 -9.81
N ARG A 560 10.39 15.53 -11.05
CA ARG A 560 10.40 14.60 -12.19
C ARG A 560 11.68 13.78 -12.27
N GLN A 561 11.50 12.56 -12.75
CA GLN A 561 12.59 11.64 -13.06
C GLN A 561 13.31 12.11 -14.31
N ALA A 562 14.63 12.08 -14.29
CA ALA A 562 15.43 12.39 -15.47
C ALA A 562 15.47 11.17 -16.42
N GLY A 563 14.80 11.20 -17.53
CA GLY A 563 14.79 10.13 -18.54
C GLY A 563 14.29 10.58 -19.89
N GLU A 564 13.22 11.37 -19.91
CA GLU A 564 12.61 11.89 -21.14
C GLU A 564 12.62 13.42 -21.18
N MET A 565 13.52 14.07 -20.44
CA MET A 565 13.42 15.49 -20.16
C MET A 565 14.68 16.26 -20.56
N THR A 566 14.46 17.51 -20.94
CA THR A 566 15.55 18.46 -21.05
C THR A 566 16.01 18.89 -19.66
N PHE A 567 17.27 19.20 -19.52
CA PHE A 567 17.87 19.74 -18.33
C PHE A 567 17.13 21.00 -17.79
N GLU A 568 16.67 21.89 -18.69
CA GLU A 568 15.92 23.09 -18.32
C GLU A 568 14.58 22.77 -17.64
N SER A 569 13.88 21.73 -18.07
CA SER A 569 12.63 21.33 -17.42
C SER A 569 12.86 20.72 -16.03
N LEU A 570 13.98 20.02 -15.85
CA LEU A 570 14.40 19.50 -14.55
C LEU A 570 14.76 20.62 -13.58
N LYS A 571 15.52 21.63 -14.03
CA LYS A 571 15.82 22.83 -13.23
C LYS A 571 14.56 23.52 -12.76
N THR A 572 13.59 23.70 -13.66
CA THR A 572 12.30 24.32 -13.33
C THR A 572 11.59 23.58 -12.20
N ASP A 573 11.54 22.25 -12.27
CA ASP A 573 10.90 21.44 -11.25
C ASP A 573 11.63 21.47 -9.90
N LEU A 574 12.97 21.39 -9.93
CA LEU A 574 13.78 21.45 -8.71
C LEU A 574 13.73 22.84 -8.06
N ASP A 575 13.75 23.91 -8.86
CA ASP A 575 13.60 25.27 -8.35
C ASP A 575 12.24 25.48 -7.69
N TYR A 576 11.18 24.92 -8.26
CA TYR A 576 9.85 24.98 -7.68
C TYR A 576 9.77 24.17 -6.39
N MET A 577 10.20 22.90 -6.40
CA MET A 577 10.19 22.04 -5.24
C MET A 577 11.07 22.56 -4.09
N SER A 578 12.20 23.19 -4.42
CA SER A 578 13.05 23.83 -3.41
C SER A 578 12.31 24.92 -2.64
N LYS A 579 11.45 25.71 -3.30
CA LYS A 579 10.61 26.72 -2.63
C LYS A 579 9.57 26.05 -1.72
N ILE A 580 8.93 24.97 -2.19
CA ILE A 580 7.97 24.19 -1.39
C ILE A 580 8.66 23.62 -0.15
N TRP A 581 9.82 22.94 -0.30
CA TRP A 581 10.55 22.35 0.80
C TRP A 581 11.00 23.39 1.84
N LYS A 582 11.42 24.60 1.38
CA LYS A 582 11.76 25.72 2.27
C LYS A 582 10.54 26.22 3.04
N ALA A 583 9.40 26.39 2.38
CA ALA A 583 8.16 26.82 3.02
C ALA A 583 7.70 25.77 4.05
N CYS A 584 7.70 24.48 3.72
CA CYS A 584 7.34 23.41 4.66
C CYS A 584 8.27 23.40 5.90
N ALA A 585 9.56 23.63 5.71
CA ALA A 585 10.52 23.71 6.81
C ALA A 585 10.31 24.98 7.67
N GLU A 586 10.06 26.13 7.05
CA GLU A 586 9.84 27.42 7.74
C GLU A 586 8.57 27.41 8.61
N PHE A 587 7.52 26.73 8.14
CA PHE A 587 6.27 26.59 8.85
C PHE A 587 6.17 25.31 9.71
N GLU A 588 7.24 24.53 9.77
CA GLU A 588 7.30 23.27 10.55
C GLU A 588 6.09 22.35 10.25
N THR A 589 5.73 22.21 8.97
CA THR A 589 4.46 21.52 8.58
C THR A 589 4.38 20.08 9.07
N ALA A 590 5.50 19.36 9.15
CA ALA A 590 5.52 17.96 9.59
C ALA A 590 5.12 17.77 11.06
N SER A 591 5.44 18.75 11.93
CA SER A 591 5.11 18.73 13.36
C SER A 591 3.87 19.58 13.71
N SER A 592 3.28 20.27 12.72
CA SER A 592 2.07 21.06 12.91
C SER A 592 0.82 20.16 12.94
N VAL A 593 -0.22 20.64 13.63
CA VAL A 593 -1.55 20.00 13.55
C VAL A 593 -2.12 20.29 12.15
N TRP A 594 -2.30 19.24 11.36
CA TRP A 594 -2.89 19.37 10.04
C TRP A 594 -4.42 19.28 10.10
N LEU A 595 -5.10 20.32 9.59
CA LEU A 595 -6.55 20.43 9.50
C LEU A 595 -6.95 20.31 8.02
N PRO A 596 -7.52 19.16 7.62
CA PRO A 596 -7.82 18.90 6.22
C PRO A 596 -9.06 19.67 5.72
N TYR A 597 -9.08 19.98 4.43
CA TYR A 597 -10.14 20.78 3.78
C TYR A 597 -11.55 20.16 3.87
N TRP A 598 -11.67 18.86 4.07
CA TRP A 598 -12.97 18.17 4.21
C TRP A 598 -13.53 18.22 5.64
N GLN A 599 -12.82 18.82 6.57
CA GLN A 599 -13.26 19.07 7.94
C GLN A 599 -13.32 20.59 8.19
N LYS A 600 -14.44 21.06 8.69
CA LYS A 600 -14.54 22.47 9.12
C LYS A 600 -13.62 22.73 10.30
N ASN A 601 -12.97 23.89 10.28
CA ASN A 601 -12.09 24.33 11.35
C ASN A 601 -12.33 25.81 11.67
N ASP A 602 -11.81 26.27 12.82
CA ASP A 602 -12.03 27.64 13.31
C ASP A 602 -11.05 28.67 12.71
N LEU A 603 -10.12 28.25 11.83
CA LEU A 603 -9.07 29.12 11.29
C LEU A 603 -9.39 29.62 9.88
N ALA A 604 -9.80 28.74 8.99
CA ALA A 604 -10.12 29.10 7.61
C ALA A 604 -11.01 28.04 6.95
N ASN A 605 -12.09 28.50 6.30
CA ASN A 605 -12.98 27.62 5.55
C ASN A 605 -13.31 28.24 4.20
N VAL A 606 -13.09 27.49 3.10
CA VAL A 606 -13.41 27.91 1.75
C VAL A 606 -14.86 27.52 1.42
N THR A 607 -15.59 28.42 0.79
CA THR A 607 -16.97 28.18 0.34
C THR A 607 -17.11 28.12 -1.18
N THR A 608 -16.05 28.47 -1.92
CA THR A 608 -16.01 28.46 -3.37
C THR A 608 -15.90 27.04 -3.91
N GLU A 609 -16.73 26.70 -4.89
CA GLU A 609 -16.75 25.40 -5.55
C GLU A 609 -15.41 25.05 -6.20
N GLU A 610 -15.03 23.76 -6.20
CA GLU A 610 -13.76 23.22 -6.74
C GLU A 610 -12.49 23.85 -6.13
N THR A 611 -12.64 24.56 -5.02
CA THR A 611 -11.53 25.19 -4.31
C THR A 611 -11.42 24.62 -2.89
N TYR A 612 -10.23 24.24 -2.52
CA TYR A 612 -9.96 23.47 -1.30
C TYR A 612 -8.82 24.12 -0.52
N MET A 613 -8.93 24.15 0.80
CA MET A 613 -7.90 24.71 1.67
C MET A 613 -7.70 23.84 2.91
N SER A 614 -6.51 23.29 3.05
CA SER A 614 -6.05 22.64 4.29
C SER A 614 -5.15 23.59 5.08
N VAL A 615 -5.11 23.41 6.40
CA VAL A 615 -4.37 24.32 7.28
C VAL A 615 -3.40 23.55 8.16
N TYR A 616 -2.16 24.02 8.27
CA TYR A 616 -1.15 23.58 9.23
C TYR A 616 -1.10 24.57 10.40
N GLN A 617 -1.61 24.14 11.54
CA GLN A 617 -1.64 24.93 12.76
C GLN A 617 -0.41 24.63 13.61
N GLY A 618 0.53 25.57 13.65
CA GLY A 618 1.78 25.48 14.41
C GLY A 618 2.07 26.82 15.10
N LYS A 619 3.37 27.09 15.34
CA LYS A 619 3.83 28.40 15.84
C LYS A 619 3.47 29.54 14.89
N ARG A 620 3.56 29.26 13.61
CA ARG A 620 2.99 30.05 12.52
C ARG A 620 1.96 29.17 11.83
N THR A 621 0.88 29.76 11.36
CA THR A 621 -0.20 29.00 10.71
C THR A 621 -0.11 29.18 9.20
N LEU A 622 -0.04 28.05 8.47
CA LEU A 622 0.00 28.00 7.01
C LEU A 622 -1.27 27.38 6.47
N GLY A 623 -2.00 28.11 5.63
CA GLY A 623 -3.05 27.56 4.80
C GLY A 623 -2.50 27.19 3.42
N VAL A 624 -2.88 26.03 2.92
CA VAL A 624 -2.62 25.61 1.54
C VAL A 624 -3.93 25.56 0.80
N LEU A 625 -4.08 26.46 -0.18
CA LEU A 625 -5.29 26.59 -0.99
C LEU A 625 -5.00 26.21 -2.44
N SER A 626 -5.91 25.46 -3.06
CA SER A 626 -5.86 25.15 -4.49
C SER A 626 -7.25 25.22 -5.13
N ASN A 627 -7.30 25.89 -6.27
CA ASN A 627 -8.43 25.81 -7.19
C ASN A 627 -8.17 24.65 -8.18
N LEU A 628 -8.88 23.55 -8.01
CA LEU A 628 -8.74 22.33 -8.86
C LEU A 628 -9.66 22.36 -10.08
N GLY A 629 -10.45 23.43 -10.26
CA GLY A 629 -11.28 23.66 -11.44
C GLY A 629 -10.46 24.06 -12.66
N SER A 630 -11.10 24.11 -13.82
CA SER A 630 -10.45 24.43 -15.12
C SER A 630 -10.23 25.93 -15.38
N ARG A 631 -10.74 26.81 -14.53
CA ARG A 631 -10.73 28.28 -14.76
C ARG A 631 -10.35 29.01 -13.48
N PRO A 632 -9.78 30.22 -13.58
CA PRO A 632 -9.62 31.10 -12.43
C PRO A 632 -10.95 31.35 -11.72
N ARG A 633 -10.93 31.43 -10.40
CA ARG A 633 -12.12 31.65 -9.56
C ARG A 633 -11.84 32.75 -8.54
N GLU A 634 -12.84 33.60 -8.29
CA GLU A 634 -12.83 34.44 -7.11
C GLU A 634 -13.13 33.59 -5.89
N VAL A 635 -12.14 33.49 -4.99
CA VAL A 635 -12.20 32.63 -3.81
C VAL A 635 -12.70 33.43 -2.62
N GLU A 636 -13.58 32.82 -1.82
CA GLU A 636 -14.02 33.34 -0.56
C GLU A 636 -13.58 32.41 0.59
N ILE A 637 -12.77 32.96 1.51
CA ILE A 637 -12.24 32.26 2.66
C ILE A 637 -12.83 32.91 3.92
N GLN A 638 -13.68 32.20 4.63
CA GLN A 638 -14.16 32.60 5.95
C GLN A 638 -13.05 32.38 6.98
N THR A 639 -12.66 33.44 7.71
CA THR A 639 -11.55 33.37 8.68
C THR A 639 -11.72 34.45 9.75
N PRO A 640 -11.34 34.20 11.02
CA PRO A 640 -11.23 35.23 12.05
C PRO A 640 -9.94 36.06 11.93
N ALA A 641 -8.98 35.66 11.09
CA ALA A 641 -7.72 36.34 10.89
C ALA A 641 -7.92 37.71 10.21
N ALA A 642 -7.03 38.68 10.49
CA ALA A 642 -7.08 40.00 9.90
C ALA A 642 -6.66 40.03 8.42
N ALA A 643 -5.76 39.11 8.04
CA ALA A 643 -5.22 39.00 6.69
C ALA A 643 -4.58 37.62 6.43
N MET A 644 -4.34 37.34 5.16
CA MET A 644 -3.50 36.22 4.71
C MET A 644 -2.42 36.74 3.79
N ARG A 645 -1.19 36.23 3.94
CA ARG A 645 -0.04 36.60 3.12
C ARG A 645 0.41 35.39 2.30
N ASP A 646 0.42 35.53 0.98
CA ASP A 646 1.02 34.53 0.10
C ASP A 646 2.55 34.49 0.29
N VAL A 647 3.05 33.33 0.65
CA VAL A 647 4.47 33.08 0.96
C VAL A 647 5.35 33.29 -0.27
N PHE A 648 4.87 32.99 -1.47
CA PHE A 648 5.68 33.05 -2.69
C PHE A 648 5.68 34.44 -3.33
N SER A 649 4.50 35.06 -3.46
CA SER A 649 4.39 36.39 -4.07
C SER A 649 4.57 37.52 -3.06
N GLY A 650 4.39 37.27 -1.76
CA GLY A 650 4.35 38.29 -0.73
C GLY A 650 3.07 39.11 -0.72
N ALA A 651 2.11 38.83 -1.60
CA ALA A 651 0.83 39.52 -1.66
C ALA A 651 0.05 39.30 -0.35
N THR A 652 -0.59 40.37 0.14
CA THR A 652 -1.39 40.34 1.36
C THR A 652 -2.85 40.62 1.06
N TYR A 653 -3.71 39.67 1.41
CA TYR A 653 -5.15 39.74 1.26
C TYR A 653 -5.79 40.05 2.62
N ARG A 654 -6.45 41.19 2.74
CA ARG A 654 -7.10 41.61 4.00
C ARG A 654 -8.48 41.02 4.12
N ALA A 655 -8.86 40.64 5.33
CA ALA A 655 -10.21 40.19 5.61
C ALA A 655 -11.18 41.41 5.71
N GLU A 656 -12.28 41.35 4.99
CA GLU A 656 -13.41 42.26 5.10
C GLU A 656 -14.61 41.49 5.65
N ASN A 657 -15.14 41.93 6.80
CA ASN A 657 -16.23 41.25 7.51
C ASN A 657 -15.96 39.75 7.76
N GLY A 658 -14.72 39.38 8.07
CA GLY A 658 -14.36 37.99 8.33
C GLY A 658 -14.18 37.11 7.06
N VAL A 659 -14.07 37.74 5.89
CA VAL A 659 -13.88 37.03 4.61
C VAL A 659 -12.69 37.62 3.84
N VAL A 660 -11.75 36.77 3.47
CA VAL A 660 -10.67 37.10 2.54
C VAL A 660 -11.10 36.73 1.13
N ARG A 661 -10.83 37.63 0.15
CA ARG A 661 -11.16 37.43 -1.27
C ARG A 661 -9.96 37.70 -2.16
N PHE A 662 -9.76 36.85 -3.15
CA PHE A 662 -8.81 37.07 -4.26
C PHE A 662 -9.13 36.09 -5.40
N THR A 663 -8.54 36.34 -6.59
CA THR A 663 -8.68 35.41 -7.71
C THR A 663 -7.60 34.34 -7.62
N ALA A 664 -8.02 33.08 -7.50
CA ALA A 664 -7.12 31.91 -7.52
C ALA A 664 -7.07 31.31 -8.94
N GLU A 665 -5.87 31.25 -9.51
CA GLU A 665 -5.64 30.62 -10.81
C GLU A 665 -5.92 29.12 -10.78
N SER A 666 -6.25 28.54 -11.92
CA SER A 666 -6.52 27.11 -12.08
C SER A 666 -5.28 26.28 -11.84
N CYS A 667 -5.39 25.30 -10.95
CA CYS A 667 -4.35 24.31 -10.64
C CYS A 667 -3.01 24.95 -10.20
N VAL A 668 -3.09 26.04 -9.44
CA VAL A 668 -1.96 26.70 -8.78
C VAL A 668 -2.15 26.59 -7.26
N PRO A 669 -1.15 26.10 -6.50
CA PRO A 669 -1.22 26.10 -5.05
C PRO A 669 -0.83 27.47 -4.47
N TYR A 670 -1.63 27.96 -3.53
CA TYR A 670 -1.32 29.16 -2.74
C TYR A 670 -0.94 28.76 -1.33
N LEU A 671 0.24 29.16 -0.89
CA LEU A 671 0.72 28.97 0.45
C LEU A 671 0.49 30.26 1.24
N LEU A 672 -0.55 30.30 2.06
CA LEU A 672 -1.07 31.49 2.71
C LEU A 672 -0.74 31.47 4.22
N GLU A 673 0.16 32.34 4.66
CA GLU A 673 0.34 32.57 6.08
C GLU A 673 -0.89 33.28 6.64
N ILE A 674 -1.51 32.73 7.67
CA ILE A 674 -2.69 33.29 8.34
C ILE A 674 -2.19 34.24 9.43
N LEU A 675 -2.58 35.56 9.37
CA LEU A 675 -2.04 36.67 10.19
C LEU A 675 -3.06 37.21 11.17
#